data_99ad8f3cbd6a3cadaeeab93423445490
#
_entry.id   99ad8f3cbd6a3cadaeeab93423445490
#
_cell.length_a   1.000
_cell.length_b   1.000
_cell.length_c   1.000
_cell.angle_alpha   90.00
_cell.angle_beta   90.00
_cell.angle_gamma   90.00
#
_symmetry.space_group_name_H-M   'P 1'
#
loop_
_entity.id
_entity.type
_entity.pdbx_description
1 polymer ?
#
loop_
_entity_poly.entity_id
_entity_poly.type
_entity_poly.pdbx_seq_one_letter_code
_entity_poly.pdbx_strand_id
1 'polypeptide(L)'
;MKKLISAALAALTISAVLNGCMEKNESLSPVRALSSSAEKSAEWLTDRLGSDTPDRDILLGVADDADAFGADMSGLRSEGYVIRSIGNDTVILGKTADGLDRGVRRFANYCVGESDLDITYGEGPKVGKLTIAGHDISEYSIRIEADADELHPLAANQLRKYIGDACGIYPEIDNNASGRTITLVQDKSGAHGDEAFTVEVAENGNVTITGGQYRGCIYGVYDFLENFIGYRFLYDFDCLTPAAYGPIWFGMGGDPVIGSGTLADGVMDYLYEADAIDVPEGTDYYSEPDFSNRSVWIPVTSGIPAEDHALKMKFNRDGVIGNAKYNGYGVSPTACHGLAEVAESFVDYNGQGVHTKQPCFSNEENIEIACEYYTDKLRNMLASGLRVGREIVAIDVCQVDSDIFCKCKDCMALIAYDRTNAAPVVRFTNAVADAIAEIDPAVYVVMGAYLGTTKPPQKTKLSPNVSVWYCFYNDLNKHVCYNHPLSGEECSAGDVSNAVYAEEMKTWSTMTDMFGVWFYPGTWFASPFSSCMLFNILDDFRFAKKYGVDGIFVDPMFINPTDGILDYLYRVLQWNCDVTDEEYIAMIKEYFEIMYGPGYENICEYAVLWDRSGGDKCWSSMAWSNPAERIDLGFYAKMYDYMITLFDDAAHLAANEKQEFRVRRLSMQMKYIGLIASYDGMYKGGVGDEKNEYLARWNAFVGDCADYPLYFETDGDKKMSSDEGFFDGFDITKDNPAALMSGTTKYFGNWWE
;
A
#
# COMPACT_ATOMS: atom_id res chain seq x y z
N MET A 1 -34.69 -11.94 -45.75
CA MET A 1 -35.91 -11.23 -45.35
C MET A 1 -35.97 -10.88 -43.87
N LYS A 2 -35.63 -11.80 -42.93
CA LYS A 2 -35.60 -11.43 -41.48
C LYS A 2 -34.51 -10.39 -41.13
N LYS A 3 -33.30 -10.45 -41.70
CA LYS A 3 -32.24 -9.45 -41.48
C LYS A 3 -32.57 -8.06 -42.05
N LEU A 4 -33.31 -7.98 -43.15
CA LEU A 4 -33.77 -6.71 -43.75
C LEU A 4 -34.90 -6.06 -42.93
N ILE A 5 -35.76 -6.86 -42.29
CA ILE A 5 -36.84 -6.36 -41.43
C ILE A 5 -36.26 -5.87 -40.11
N SER A 6 -35.23 -6.53 -39.57
CA SER A 6 -34.52 -6.10 -38.34
C SER A 6 -33.80 -4.74 -38.53
N ALA A 7 -33.10 -4.60 -39.68
CA ALA A 7 -32.43 -3.32 -40.00
C ALA A 7 -33.40 -2.17 -40.24
N ALA A 8 -34.58 -2.47 -40.83
CA ALA A 8 -35.63 -1.45 -41.04
C ALA A 8 -36.33 -1.06 -39.71
N LEU A 9 -36.52 -2.01 -38.79
CA LEU A 9 -37.05 -1.70 -37.47
C LEU A 9 -36.02 -0.90 -36.61
N ALA A 10 -34.74 -1.27 -36.68
CA ALA A 10 -33.70 -0.51 -36.00
C ALA A 10 -33.59 0.93 -36.51
N ALA A 11 -33.68 1.13 -37.85
CA ALA A 11 -33.68 2.46 -38.43
C ALA A 11 -34.90 3.27 -38.06
N LEU A 12 -36.10 2.65 -37.87
CA LEU A 12 -37.31 3.30 -37.39
C LEU A 12 -37.25 3.65 -35.89
N THR A 13 -36.61 2.83 -35.06
CA THR A 13 -36.45 3.08 -33.64
C THR A 13 -35.42 4.20 -33.40
N ILE A 14 -34.33 4.21 -34.15
CA ILE A 14 -33.33 5.29 -34.12
C ILE A 14 -33.97 6.61 -34.54
N SER A 15 -34.82 6.61 -35.58
CA SER A 15 -35.58 7.82 -36.01
C SER A 15 -36.59 8.31 -34.95
N ALA A 16 -37.15 7.40 -34.16
CA ALA A 16 -38.09 7.74 -33.08
C ALA A 16 -37.36 8.30 -31.82
N VAL A 17 -36.20 7.76 -31.48
CA VAL A 17 -35.36 8.27 -30.38
C VAL A 17 -34.77 9.64 -30.75
N LEU A 18 -34.36 9.82 -32.01
CA LEU A 18 -33.86 11.11 -32.52
C LEU A 18 -34.93 12.18 -32.61
N ASN A 19 -36.20 11.80 -32.93
CA ASN A 19 -37.32 12.78 -33.01
C ASN A 19 -37.90 13.18 -31.64
N GLY A 20 -37.68 12.42 -30.58
CA GLY A 20 -38.11 12.75 -29.21
C GLY A 20 -37.26 13.84 -28.53
N CYS A 21 -36.07 14.13 -29.05
CA CYS A 21 -35.15 15.13 -28.52
C CYS A 21 -35.08 16.45 -29.33
N MET A 22 -35.91 16.63 -30.35
CA MET A 22 -35.87 17.83 -31.20
C MET A 22 -36.86 18.90 -30.72
N GLU A 23 -36.49 19.63 -29.69
CA GLU A 23 -36.84 21.05 -29.52
C GLU A 23 -35.77 21.77 -28.70
N LYS A 24 -34.70 22.24 -29.39
CA LYS A 24 -33.99 23.51 -29.15
C LYS A 24 -32.83 23.64 -30.13
N ASN A 25 -32.79 24.73 -30.87
CA ASN A 25 -31.71 25.17 -31.73
C ASN A 25 -30.47 25.60 -30.88
N GLU A 26 -29.63 24.65 -30.49
CA GLU A 26 -28.21 24.85 -30.15
C GLU A 26 -27.44 23.89 -31.03
N SER A 27 -26.25 24.25 -31.50
CA SER A 27 -25.36 23.36 -32.26
C SER A 27 -25.11 22.14 -31.39
N LEU A 28 -25.79 21.03 -31.67
CA LEU A 28 -25.66 19.80 -30.91
C LEU A 28 -24.24 19.27 -31.03
N SER A 29 -23.60 18.98 -29.89
CA SER A 29 -22.35 18.25 -29.85
C SER A 29 -22.52 16.93 -30.62
N PRO A 30 -21.56 16.55 -31.50
CA PRO A 30 -21.62 15.25 -32.16
C PRO A 30 -21.49 14.10 -31.16
N VAL A 31 -21.00 14.32 -29.95
CA VAL A 31 -20.97 13.33 -28.86
C VAL A 31 -22.24 13.48 -28.03
N ARG A 32 -22.99 12.38 -27.88
CA ARG A 32 -24.27 12.37 -27.18
C ARG A 32 -24.41 11.22 -26.19
N ALA A 33 -24.74 11.52 -24.93
CA ALA A 33 -25.17 10.53 -23.96
C ALA A 33 -26.63 10.10 -24.24
N LEU A 34 -26.89 8.80 -24.22
CA LEU A 34 -28.22 8.20 -24.38
C LEU A 34 -28.98 8.15 -23.04
N SER A 35 -28.24 8.13 -21.94
CA SER A 35 -28.78 8.10 -20.58
C SER A 35 -27.90 8.89 -19.63
N SER A 36 -28.40 9.20 -18.43
CA SER A 36 -27.62 9.91 -17.41
C SER A 36 -26.37 9.17 -16.99
N SER A 37 -26.33 7.85 -17.11
CA SER A 37 -25.15 7.04 -16.82
C SER A 37 -23.99 7.24 -17.81
N ALA A 38 -24.25 7.83 -18.97
CA ALA A 38 -23.27 8.09 -20.02
C ALA A 38 -22.83 9.57 -20.08
N GLU A 39 -23.45 10.47 -19.31
CA GLU A 39 -23.18 11.92 -19.39
C GLU A 39 -21.71 12.27 -19.11
N LYS A 40 -21.12 11.69 -18.07
CA LYS A 40 -19.72 11.93 -17.69
C LYS A 40 -18.75 11.52 -18.79
N SER A 41 -18.94 10.33 -19.39
CA SER A 41 -18.14 9.84 -20.50
C SER A 41 -18.31 10.68 -21.77
N ALA A 42 -19.50 11.24 -21.99
CA ALA A 42 -19.76 12.13 -23.12
C ALA A 42 -19.06 13.49 -22.97
N GLU A 43 -19.08 14.06 -21.78
CA GLU A 43 -18.31 15.28 -21.47
C GLU A 43 -16.81 15.05 -21.67
N TRP A 44 -16.28 13.98 -21.07
CA TRP A 44 -14.86 13.62 -21.24
C TRP A 44 -14.46 13.46 -22.71
N LEU A 45 -15.26 12.72 -23.49
CA LEU A 45 -14.94 12.49 -24.90
C LEU A 45 -15.03 13.77 -25.74
N THR A 46 -15.97 14.64 -25.42
CA THR A 46 -16.11 15.95 -26.08
C THR A 46 -14.87 16.80 -25.85
N ASP A 47 -14.43 16.89 -24.61
CA ASP A 47 -13.21 17.64 -24.24
C ASP A 47 -11.96 17.02 -24.86
N ARG A 48 -11.85 15.70 -24.87
CA ARG A 48 -10.71 14.96 -25.39
C ARG A 48 -10.53 15.09 -26.91
N LEU A 49 -11.64 15.06 -27.65
CA LEU A 49 -11.60 15.19 -29.11
C LEU A 49 -11.42 16.63 -29.57
N GLY A 50 -12.01 17.60 -28.88
CA GLY A 50 -11.88 19.02 -29.22
C GLY A 50 -12.11 19.29 -30.70
N SER A 51 -11.08 19.76 -31.42
CA SER A 51 -11.10 20.04 -32.86
C SER A 51 -11.04 18.77 -33.74
N ASP A 52 -10.67 17.62 -33.19
CA ASP A 52 -10.49 16.35 -33.90
C ASP A 52 -11.78 15.51 -33.89
N THR A 53 -12.90 16.10 -33.47
CA THR A 53 -14.20 15.45 -33.47
C THR A 53 -14.59 15.07 -34.90
N PRO A 54 -14.90 13.77 -35.17
CA PRO A 54 -15.26 13.33 -36.50
C PRO A 54 -16.60 13.91 -36.97
N ASP A 55 -16.78 14.03 -38.29
CA ASP A 55 -18.03 14.52 -38.90
C ASP A 55 -19.11 13.39 -38.91
N ARG A 56 -19.43 12.90 -37.72
CA ARG A 56 -20.44 11.86 -37.47
C ARG A 56 -20.89 11.93 -36.01
N ASP A 57 -22.10 11.46 -35.73
CA ASP A 57 -22.60 11.37 -34.37
C ASP A 57 -21.93 10.20 -33.63
N ILE A 58 -21.55 10.44 -32.35
CA ILE A 58 -21.03 9.43 -31.44
C ILE A 58 -22.04 9.29 -30.29
N LEU A 59 -22.65 8.12 -30.21
CA LEU A 59 -23.72 7.83 -29.26
C LEU A 59 -23.18 6.93 -28.14
N LEU A 60 -23.30 7.37 -26.90
CA LEU A 60 -22.77 6.70 -25.70
C LEU A 60 -23.89 6.19 -24.82
N GLY A 61 -23.85 4.92 -24.43
CA GLY A 61 -24.87 4.30 -23.59
C GLY A 61 -24.34 3.15 -22.74
N VAL A 62 -25.20 2.62 -21.88
CA VAL A 62 -24.93 1.43 -21.07
C VAL A 62 -25.87 0.29 -21.46
N ALA A 63 -25.77 -0.86 -20.79
CA ALA A 63 -26.51 -2.07 -21.13
C ALA A 63 -28.02 -1.86 -21.32
N ASP A 64 -28.62 -0.94 -20.54
CA ASP A 64 -30.05 -0.61 -20.65
C ASP A 64 -30.40 0.08 -21.98
N ASP A 65 -29.42 0.68 -22.66
CA ASP A 65 -29.58 1.35 -23.95
C ASP A 65 -29.35 0.40 -25.12
N ALA A 66 -28.80 -0.81 -24.88
CA ALA A 66 -28.24 -1.72 -25.88
C ALA A 66 -29.32 -2.28 -26.87
N ASP A 67 -30.52 -2.53 -26.40
CA ASP A 67 -31.62 -3.08 -27.22
C ASP A 67 -31.97 -2.18 -28.40
N ALA A 68 -31.86 -0.85 -28.23
CA ALA A 68 -32.11 0.14 -29.28
C ALA A 68 -31.14 -0.02 -30.48
N PHE A 69 -29.98 -0.57 -30.26
CA PHE A 69 -28.90 -0.75 -31.23
C PHE A 69 -28.67 -2.22 -31.62
N GLY A 70 -29.51 -3.14 -31.12
CA GLY A 70 -29.42 -4.56 -31.40
C GLY A 70 -28.14 -5.20 -30.87
N ALA A 71 -27.58 -4.66 -29.79
CA ALA A 71 -26.39 -5.18 -29.12
C ALA A 71 -26.79 -6.13 -27.98
N ASP A 72 -26.22 -7.35 -27.99
CA ASP A 72 -26.40 -8.28 -26.88
C ASP A 72 -25.24 -8.10 -25.87
N MET A 73 -25.56 -7.53 -24.72
CA MET A 73 -24.60 -7.29 -23.65
C MET A 73 -24.65 -8.37 -22.55
N SER A 74 -25.50 -9.39 -22.70
CA SER A 74 -25.75 -10.38 -21.64
C SER A 74 -24.52 -11.20 -21.28
N GLY A 75 -23.69 -11.53 -22.27
CA GLY A 75 -22.46 -12.30 -22.12
C GLY A 75 -21.22 -11.49 -21.70
N LEU A 76 -21.33 -10.18 -21.56
CA LEU A 76 -20.19 -9.35 -21.22
C LEU A 76 -19.96 -9.25 -19.71
N ARG A 77 -18.70 -9.17 -19.30
CA ARG A 77 -18.28 -8.81 -17.95
C ARG A 77 -18.60 -7.33 -17.67
N SER A 78 -18.50 -6.91 -16.40
CA SER A 78 -18.80 -5.53 -15.99
C SER A 78 -18.00 -4.48 -16.76
N GLU A 79 -16.72 -4.77 -17.06
CA GLU A 79 -15.83 -3.92 -17.83
C GLU A 79 -16.00 -4.06 -19.37
N GLY A 80 -16.90 -4.90 -19.81
CA GLY A 80 -17.14 -5.16 -21.22
C GLY A 80 -17.81 -4.01 -21.95
N TYR A 81 -17.49 -3.85 -23.24
CA TYR A 81 -18.05 -2.82 -24.10
C TYR A 81 -18.19 -3.28 -25.55
N VAL A 82 -19.00 -2.54 -26.30
CA VAL A 82 -19.17 -2.70 -27.75
C VAL A 82 -18.97 -1.34 -28.40
N ILE A 83 -18.19 -1.29 -29.49
CA ILE A 83 -18.06 -0.12 -30.37
C ILE A 83 -18.49 -0.54 -31.77
N ARG A 84 -19.51 0.09 -32.33
CA ARG A 84 -20.05 -0.26 -33.66
C ARG A 84 -20.32 0.95 -34.50
N SER A 85 -20.05 0.83 -35.79
CA SER A 85 -20.56 1.73 -36.80
C SER A 85 -21.99 1.33 -37.21
N ILE A 86 -22.96 2.23 -37.09
CA ILE A 86 -24.35 2.04 -37.46
C ILE A 86 -24.75 3.14 -38.43
N GLY A 87 -24.81 2.83 -39.73
CA GLY A 87 -24.98 3.85 -40.76
C GLY A 87 -23.76 4.77 -40.81
N ASN A 88 -23.95 6.06 -40.55
CA ASN A 88 -22.87 7.03 -40.50
C ASN A 88 -22.40 7.32 -39.05
N ASP A 89 -23.09 6.77 -38.06
CA ASP A 89 -22.83 7.07 -36.65
C ASP A 89 -21.95 6.00 -35.99
N THR A 90 -21.28 6.37 -34.91
CA THR A 90 -20.59 5.43 -34.01
C THR A 90 -21.39 5.26 -32.74
N VAL A 91 -21.61 4.02 -32.32
CA VAL A 91 -22.27 3.69 -31.06
C VAL A 91 -21.28 3.00 -30.14
N ILE A 92 -21.13 3.49 -28.92
CA ILE A 92 -20.27 2.93 -27.89
C ILE A 92 -21.16 2.58 -26.69
N LEU A 93 -21.23 1.31 -26.35
CA LEU A 93 -22.05 0.79 -25.28
C LEU A 93 -21.19 0.05 -24.26
N GLY A 94 -21.29 0.38 -22.99
CA GLY A 94 -20.67 -0.34 -21.88
C GLY A 94 -21.64 -1.29 -21.19
N LYS A 95 -21.17 -2.42 -20.68
CA LYS A 95 -21.97 -3.29 -19.78
C LYS A 95 -22.38 -2.53 -18.53
N THR A 96 -21.47 -1.73 -18.00
CA THR A 96 -21.65 -0.77 -16.91
C THR A 96 -21.06 0.59 -17.31
N ALA A 97 -21.09 1.57 -16.41
CA ALA A 97 -20.41 2.85 -16.63
C ALA A 97 -18.87 2.66 -16.78
N ASP A 98 -18.26 1.73 -16.05
CA ASP A 98 -16.83 1.40 -16.20
C ASP A 98 -16.54 0.80 -17.58
N GLY A 99 -17.37 -0.12 -18.05
CA GLY A 99 -17.26 -0.68 -19.40
C GLY A 99 -17.44 0.38 -20.49
N LEU A 100 -18.39 1.31 -20.31
CA LEU A 100 -18.57 2.43 -21.23
C LEU A 100 -17.32 3.33 -21.27
N ASP A 101 -16.78 3.68 -20.13
CA ASP A 101 -15.58 4.52 -20.05
C ASP A 101 -14.39 3.88 -20.81
N ARG A 102 -14.16 2.58 -20.60
CA ARG A 102 -13.14 1.81 -21.35
C ARG A 102 -13.36 1.86 -22.84
N GLY A 103 -14.61 1.65 -23.28
CA GLY A 103 -14.98 1.71 -24.70
C GLY A 103 -14.75 3.10 -25.29
N VAL A 104 -15.12 4.16 -24.57
CA VAL A 104 -14.91 5.55 -24.96
C VAL A 104 -13.42 5.88 -25.11
N ARG A 105 -12.58 5.46 -24.16
CA ARG A 105 -11.13 5.64 -24.23
C ARG A 105 -10.51 4.83 -25.36
N ARG A 106 -10.95 3.61 -25.58
CA ARG A 106 -10.53 2.81 -26.72
C ARG A 106 -10.84 3.52 -28.02
N PHE A 107 -12.04 4.08 -28.15
CA PHE A 107 -12.43 4.85 -29.31
C PHE A 107 -11.54 6.09 -29.50
N ALA A 108 -11.42 6.92 -28.45
CA ALA A 108 -10.66 8.16 -28.51
C ALA A 108 -9.18 7.95 -28.87
N ASN A 109 -8.57 6.87 -28.38
CA ASN A 109 -7.13 6.63 -28.58
C ASN A 109 -6.80 5.89 -29.87
N TYR A 110 -7.74 5.07 -30.41
CA TYR A 110 -7.41 4.15 -31.47
C TYR A 110 -8.40 4.07 -32.64
N CYS A 111 -9.60 4.66 -32.53
CA CYS A 111 -10.68 4.41 -33.47
C CYS A 111 -11.32 5.67 -34.08
N VAL A 112 -10.87 6.86 -33.73
CA VAL A 112 -11.50 8.15 -34.15
C VAL A 112 -11.59 8.29 -35.67
N GLY A 113 -10.59 7.84 -36.41
CA GLY A 113 -10.52 7.91 -37.88
C GLY A 113 -11.16 6.72 -38.60
N GLU A 114 -11.58 5.68 -37.89
CA GLU A 114 -12.07 4.44 -38.48
C GLU A 114 -13.56 4.53 -38.79
N SER A 115 -13.97 4.00 -39.95
CA SER A 115 -15.35 4.13 -40.45
C SER A 115 -16.18 2.84 -40.41
N ASP A 116 -15.57 1.68 -40.15
CA ASP A 116 -16.24 0.39 -40.09
C ASP A 116 -15.81 -0.35 -38.80
N LEU A 117 -16.46 0.04 -37.70
CA LEU A 117 -16.14 -0.48 -36.37
C LEU A 117 -17.14 -1.59 -36.00
N ASP A 118 -16.64 -2.74 -35.59
CA ASP A 118 -17.41 -3.80 -34.90
C ASP A 118 -16.49 -4.46 -33.85
N ILE A 119 -16.35 -3.83 -32.71
CA ILE A 119 -15.47 -4.22 -31.62
C ILE A 119 -16.36 -4.65 -30.45
N THR A 120 -16.13 -5.85 -29.93
CA THR A 120 -16.68 -6.33 -28.67
C THR A 120 -15.54 -6.73 -27.75
N TYR A 121 -15.61 -6.29 -26.51
CA TYR A 121 -14.60 -6.58 -25.50
C TYR A 121 -15.28 -7.06 -24.22
N GLY A 122 -14.60 -7.97 -23.49
CA GLY A 122 -15.07 -8.45 -22.19
C GLY A 122 -16.06 -9.61 -22.26
N GLU A 123 -16.09 -10.38 -23.35
CA GLU A 123 -16.91 -11.58 -23.47
C GLU A 123 -16.43 -12.69 -22.54
N GLY A 124 -17.37 -13.34 -21.85
CA GLY A 124 -17.11 -14.47 -20.97
C GLY A 124 -16.28 -14.13 -19.71
N PRO A 125 -15.82 -15.13 -18.99
CA PRO A 125 -14.90 -14.98 -17.88
C PRO A 125 -13.51 -14.54 -18.36
N LYS A 126 -12.67 -13.96 -17.44
CA LYS A 126 -11.32 -13.48 -17.77
C LYS A 126 -10.38 -14.62 -18.20
N VAL A 127 -10.60 -15.82 -17.66
CA VAL A 127 -9.91 -17.04 -18.05
C VAL A 127 -10.90 -17.90 -18.86
N GLY A 128 -10.67 -18.03 -20.16
CA GLY A 128 -11.57 -18.73 -21.07
C GLY A 128 -11.63 -20.24 -20.79
N LYS A 129 -10.50 -20.83 -20.42
CA LYS A 129 -10.38 -22.24 -20.01
C LYS A 129 -9.35 -22.41 -18.91
N LEU A 130 -9.71 -23.09 -17.82
CA LEU A 130 -8.78 -23.46 -16.76
C LEU A 130 -8.66 -24.98 -16.67
N THR A 131 -7.42 -25.47 -16.77
CA THR A 131 -7.08 -26.89 -16.61
C THR A 131 -5.97 -27.05 -15.55
N ILE A 132 -5.90 -28.23 -14.95
CA ILE A 132 -4.81 -28.64 -14.06
C ILE A 132 -4.29 -29.98 -14.57
N ALA A 133 -3.02 -30.06 -14.93
CA ALA A 133 -2.43 -31.25 -15.58
C ALA A 133 -3.24 -31.71 -16.81
N GLY A 134 -3.75 -30.78 -17.61
CA GLY A 134 -4.58 -31.00 -18.77
C GLY A 134 -6.04 -31.37 -18.48
N HIS A 135 -6.46 -31.50 -17.22
CA HIS A 135 -7.84 -31.84 -16.86
C HIS A 135 -8.65 -30.56 -16.55
N ASP A 136 -9.88 -30.52 -17.06
CA ASP A 136 -10.76 -29.36 -16.90
C ASP A 136 -11.14 -29.13 -15.44
N ILE A 137 -11.17 -27.87 -15.00
CA ILE A 137 -11.47 -27.50 -13.61
C ILE A 137 -12.86 -27.95 -13.16
N SER A 138 -13.80 -28.18 -14.09
CA SER A 138 -15.13 -28.73 -13.79
C SER A 138 -15.10 -30.17 -13.29
N GLU A 139 -13.98 -30.89 -13.47
CA GLU A 139 -13.78 -32.24 -12.94
C GLU A 139 -13.34 -32.26 -11.48
N TYR A 140 -13.06 -31.10 -10.88
CA TYR A 140 -12.47 -30.97 -9.56
C TYR A 140 -13.48 -30.63 -8.48
N SER A 141 -13.22 -31.19 -7.29
CA SER A 141 -13.82 -30.73 -6.03
C SER A 141 -12.73 -30.24 -5.09
N ILE A 142 -13.05 -29.28 -4.22
CA ILE A 142 -12.17 -28.86 -3.13
C ILE A 142 -12.44 -29.74 -1.92
N ARG A 143 -11.39 -30.31 -1.36
CA ARG A 143 -11.48 -31.18 -0.17
C ARG A 143 -10.67 -30.59 0.97
N ILE A 144 -11.26 -30.59 2.16
CA ILE A 144 -10.56 -30.25 3.40
C ILE A 144 -10.27 -31.56 4.13
N GLU A 145 -9.02 -31.77 4.54
CA GLU A 145 -8.65 -32.95 5.32
C GLU A 145 -9.34 -32.95 6.68
N ALA A 146 -9.60 -34.16 7.19
CA ALA A 146 -10.20 -34.32 8.51
C ALA A 146 -9.29 -33.71 9.59
N ASP A 147 -9.89 -33.09 10.58
CA ASP A 147 -9.22 -32.44 11.71
C ASP A 147 -8.35 -31.20 11.34
N ALA A 148 -8.60 -30.58 10.20
CA ALA A 148 -8.02 -29.29 9.84
C ALA A 148 -8.54 -28.18 10.76
N ASP A 149 -7.76 -27.09 10.89
CA ASP A 149 -8.13 -25.97 11.75
C ASP A 149 -9.25 -25.09 11.17
N GLU A 150 -9.61 -24.05 11.90
CA GLU A 150 -10.70 -23.11 11.54
C GLU A 150 -10.43 -22.25 10.29
N LEU A 151 -9.16 -22.14 9.82
CA LEU A 151 -8.82 -21.39 8.62
C LEU A 151 -9.00 -22.20 7.33
N HIS A 152 -9.00 -23.53 7.38
CA HIS A 152 -9.17 -24.37 6.19
C HIS A 152 -10.54 -24.19 5.50
N PRO A 153 -11.68 -24.09 6.21
CA PRO A 153 -12.95 -23.74 5.59
C PRO A 153 -12.92 -22.36 4.90
N LEU A 154 -12.23 -21.38 5.50
CA LEU A 154 -12.04 -20.07 4.86
C LEU A 154 -11.19 -20.21 3.59
N ALA A 155 -10.05 -20.91 3.67
CA ALA A 155 -9.17 -21.17 2.53
C ALA A 155 -9.91 -21.86 1.38
N ALA A 156 -10.73 -22.85 1.66
CA ALA A 156 -11.54 -23.55 0.65
C ALA A 156 -12.58 -22.62 0.00
N ASN A 157 -13.24 -21.77 0.78
CA ASN A 157 -14.18 -20.78 0.26
C ASN A 157 -13.50 -19.72 -0.62
N GLN A 158 -12.33 -19.24 -0.21
CA GLN A 158 -11.54 -18.29 -1.01
C GLN A 158 -11.09 -18.94 -2.33
N LEU A 159 -10.52 -20.13 -2.28
CA LEU A 159 -10.11 -20.87 -3.47
C LEU A 159 -11.28 -21.08 -4.45
N ARG A 160 -12.43 -21.54 -3.93
CA ARG A 160 -13.66 -21.71 -4.72
C ARG A 160 -14.12 -20.40 -5.37
N LYS A 161 -14.13 -19.32 -4.57
CA LYS A 161 -14.55 -18.00 -5.04
C LYS A 161 -13.66 -17.54 -6.19
N TYR A 162 -12.34 -17.48 -5.98
CA TYR A 162 -11.41 -16.93 -6.96
C TYR A 162 -11.30 -17.77 -8.23
N ILE A 163 -11.35 -19.11 -8.15
CA ILE A 163 -11.44 -19.97 -9.34
C ILE A 163 -12.74 -19.67 -10.09
N GLY A 164 -13.85 -19.57 -9.39
CA GLY A 164 -15.15 -19.29 -10.01
C GLY A 164 -15.22 -17.92 -10.65
N ASP A 165 -14.69 -16.91 -9.99
CA ASP A 165 -14.62 -15.53 -10.50
C ASP A 165 -13.69 -15.45 -11.73
N ALA A 166 -12.64 -16.29 -11.79
CA ALA A 166 -11.71 -16.33 -12.91
C ALA A 166 -12.32 -16.97 -14.17
N CYS A 167 -12.92 -18.16 -14.06
CA CYS A 167 -13.30 -18.98 -15.21
C CYS A 167 -14.81 -19.31 -15.30
N GLY A 168 -15.63 -18.82 -14.36
CA GLY A 168 -17.07 -19.08 -14.33
C GLY A 168 -17.46 -20.46 -13.77
N ILE A 169 -16.50 -21.28 -13.35
CA ILE A 169 -16.72 -22.62 -12.79
C ILE A 169 -16.33 -22.61 -11.32
N TYR A 170 -17.29 -22.84 -10.42
CA TYR A 170 -17.11 -22.85 -8.96
C TYR A 170 -17.00 -24.30 -8.45
N PRO A 171 -15.78 -24.84 -8.23
CA PRO A 171 -15.62 -26.21 -7.74
C PRO A 171 -16.42 -26.47 -6.45
N GLU A 172 -17.05 -27.63 -6.33
CA GLU A 172 -17.80 -27.97 -5.13
C GLU A 172 -16.84 -28.27 -3.97
N ILE A 173 -17.20 -27.80 -2.74
CA ILE A 173 -16.47 -28.19 -1.52
C ILE A 173 -17.10 -29.48 -1.01
N ASP A 174 -16.43 -30.61 -1.24
CA ASP A 174 -16.89 -31.96 -0.83
C ASP A 174 -15.75 -32.77 -0.18
N ASN A 175 -15.81 -32.93 1.10
CA ASN A 175 -14.81 -33.68 1.88
C ASN A 175 -14.84 -35.21 1.60
N ASN A 176 -15.86 -35.70 0.90
CA ASN A 176 -16.00 -37.12 0.51
C ASN A 176 -15.72 -37.35 -0.99
N ALA A 177 -15.31 -36.31 -1.72
CA ALA A 177 -15.04 -36.42 -3.14
C ALA A 177 -14.05 -37.57 -3.44
N SER A 178 -14.40 -38.40 -4.42
CA SER A 178 -13.59 -39.53 -4.87
C SER A 178 -12.99 -39.32 -6.26
N GLY A 179 -13.31 -38.18 -6.93
CA GLY A 179 -12.78 -37.76 -8.21
C GLY A 179 -11.46 -36.98 -8.07
N ARG A 180 -11.23 -36.05 -9.02
CA ARG A 180 -10.10 -35.13 -8.91
C ARG A 180 -10.35 -34.11 -7.80
N THR A 181 -9.31 -33.83 -7.04
CA THR A 181 -9.44 -32.94 -5.89
C THR A 181 -8.31 -31.90 -5.86
N ILE A 182 -8.68 -30.72 -5.34
CA ILE A 182 -7.73 -29.79 -4.73
C ILE A 182 -7.90 -29.97 -3.21
N THR A 183 -6.92 -30.62 -2.57
CA THR A 183 -7.00 -31.00 -1.15
C THR A 183 -6.20 -30.03 -0.30
N LEU A 184 -6.85 -29.47 0.73
CA LEU A 184 -6.25 -28.60 1.71
C LEU A 184 -5.89 -29.41 2.96
N VAL A 185 -4.60 -29.39 3.31
CA VAL A 185 -4.02 -30.25 4.36
C VAL A 185 -3.31 -29.38 5.40
N GLN A 186 -3.48 -29.75 6.67
CA GLN A 186 -2.71 -29.19 7.77
C GLN A 186 -1.56 -30.10 8.16
N ASP A 187 -0.31 -29.63 8.09
CA ASP A 187 0.81 -30.37 8.64
C ASP A 187 0.79 -30.35 10.17
N LYS A 188 0.57 -31.53 10.74
CA LYS A 188 0.61 -31.75 12.20
C LYS A 188 1.94 -32.32 12.68
N SER A 189 2.83 -32.64 11.74
CA SER A 189 4.15 -33.21 12.08
C SER A 189 5.16 -32.15 12.54
N GLY A 190 4.90 -30.88 12.18
CA GLY A 190 5.83 -29.77 12.40
C GLY A 190 7.00 -29.74 11.39
N ALA A 191 6.87 -30.47 10.27
CA ALA A 191 7.85 -30.40 9.19
C ALA A 191 7.79 -29.08 8.45
N HIS A 192 6.60 -28.43 8.41
CA HIS A 192 6.43 -27.08 7.93
C HIS A 192 6.54 -26.10 9.09
N GLY A 193 7.16 -24.95 8.85
CA GLY A 193 7.02 -23.79 9.74
C GLY A 193 5.54 -23.38 9.85
N ASP A 194 5.16 -22.69 10.92
CA ASP A 194 3.75 -22.38 11.23
C ASP A 194 2.97 -21.73 10.08
N GLU A 195 3.66 -20.98 9.23
CA GLU A 195 3.07 -20.26 8.10
C GLU A 195 3.61 -20.72 6.73
N ALA A 196 4.51 -21.69 6.73
CA ALA A 196 5.02 -22.32 5.52
C ALA A 196 3.95 -23.18 4.83
N PHE A 197 4.13 -23.41 3.53
CA PHE A 197 3.26 -24.29 2.76
C PHE A 197 4.02 -25.01 1.65
N THR A 198 3.42 -26.10 1.18
CA THR A 198 3.80 -26.82 -0.04
C THR A 198 2.61 -26.85 -0.99
N VAL A 199 2.85 -26.66 -2.27
CA VAL A 199 1.86 -26.89 -3.36
C VAL A 199 2.37 -28.00 -4.25
N GLU A 200 1.59 -29.08 -4.39
CA GLU A 200 1.93 -30.25 -5.22
C GLU A 200 0.82 -30.50 -6.24
N VAL A 201 1.18 -30.75 -7.49
CA VAL A 201 0.30 -31.23 -8.54
C VAL A 201 0.80 -32.59 -9.00
N ALA A 202 0.11 -33.65 -8.59
CA ALA A 202 0.47 -35.02 -8.88
C ALA A 202 0.21 -35.38 -10.37
N GLU A 203 0.86 -36.43 -10.86
CA GLU A 203 0.68 -36.97 -12.24
C GLU A 203 -0.78 -37.29 -12.59
N ASN A 204 -1.61 -37.64 -11.60
CA ASN A 204 -3.04 -37.88 -11.82
C ASN A 204 -3.87 -36.58 -11.84
N GLY A 205 -3.25 -35.45 -11.71
CA GLY A 205 -3.86 -34.12 -11.71
C GLY A 205 -4.43 -33.69 -10.35
N ASN A 206 -4.35 -34.49 -9.29
CA ASN A 206 -4.76 -34.03 -7.97
C ASN A 206 -3.78 -32.95 -7.46
N VAL A 207 -4.35 -31.92 -6.82
CA VAL A 207 -3.59 -30.87 -6.17
C VAL A 207 -3.63 -31.07 -4.67
N THR A 208 -2.50 -30.90 -4.01
CA THR A 208 -2.42 -30.84 -2.54
C THR A 208 -1.77 -29.53 -2.13
N ILE A 209 -2.43 -28.77 -1.28
CA ILE A 209 -1.88 -27.59 -0.62
C ILE A 209 -1.75 -27.91 0.85
N THR A 210 -0.52 -28.13 1.31
CA THR A 210 -0.21 -28.46 2.70
C THR A 210 0.35 -27.22 3.39
N GLY A 211 -0.30 -26.77 4.45
CA GLY A 211 0.17 -25.63 5.25
C GLY A 211 0.61 -26.03 6.64
N GLY A 212 1.47 -25.24 7.26
CA GLY A 212 1.82 -25.34 8.68
C GLY A 212 0.64 -25.06 9.62
N GLN A 213 0.93 -24.90 10.91
CA GLN A 213 -0.10 -24.98 11.94
C GLN A 213 -1.17 -23.88 11.93
N TYR A 214 -0.88 -22.71 11.34
CA TYR A 214 -1.82 -21.58 11.41
C TYR A 214 -2.28 -21.16 10.02
N ARG A 215 -1.53 -20.29 9.37
CA ARG A 215 -1.95 -19.64 8.13
C ARG A 215 -1.33 -20.27 6.88
N GLY A 216 -0.41 -21.23 7.05
CA GLY A 216 0.30 -21.81 5.91
C GLY A 216 -0.62 -22.25 4.79
N CYS A 217 -1.71 -22.94 5.09
CA CYS A 217 -2.64 -23.44 4.08
C CYS A 217 -3.34 -22.30 3.31
N ILE A 218 -3.84 -21.26 3.98
CA ILE A 218 -4.52 -20.15 3.31
C ILE A 218 -3.51 -19.28 2.52
N TYR A 219 -2.28 -19.14 3.00
CA TYR A 219 -1.20 -18.50 2.23
C TYR A 219 -0.84 -19.30 0.99
N GLY A 220 -0.79 -20.63 1.08
CA GLY A 220 -0.64 -21.51 -0.07
C GLY A 220 -1.77 -21.39 -1.08
N VAL A 221 -3.00 -21.17 -0.63
CA VAL A 221 -4.13 -20.90 -1.54
C VAL A 221 -3.95 -19.58 -2.28
N TYR A 222 -3.62 -18.49 -1.60
CA TYR A 222 -3.39 -17.22 -2.28
C TYR A 222 -2.18 -17.27 -3.20
N ASP A 223 -1.12 -17.95 -2.79
CA ASP A 223 0.06 -18.15 -3.63
C ASP A 223 -0.26 -18.96 -4.89
N PHE A 224 -1.06 -20.02 -4.78
CA PHE A 224 -1.55 -20.78 -5.92
C PHE A 224 -2.37 -19.92 -6.90
N LEU A 225 -3.22 -19.04 -6.35
CA LEU A 225 -4.01 -18.10 -7.15
C LEU A 225 -3.13 -17.06 -7.88
N GLU A 226 -2.09 -16.57 -7.22
CA GLU A 226 -1.14 -15.63 -7.82
C GLU A 226 -0.27 -16.28 -8.90
N ASN A 227 0.32 -17.43 -8.57
CA ASN A 227 1.32 -18.05 -9.46
C ASN A 227 0.72 -18.79 -10.65
N PHE A 228 -0.50 -19.34 -10.52
CA PHE A 228 -1.07 -20.19 -11.56
C PHE A 228 -2.37 -19.67 -12.16
N ILE A 229 -3.18 -18.93 -11.42
CA ILE A 229 -4.45 -18.42 -11.95
C ILE A 229 -4.29 -17.00 -12.52
N GLY A 230 -3.25 -16.27 -12.07
CA GLY A 230 -2.92 -14.94 -12.57
C GLY A 230 -3.53 -13.80 -11.75
N TYR A 231 -3.88 -14.06 -10.50
CA TYR A 231 -4.28 -12.98 -9.58
C TYR A 231 -3.09 -12.15 -9.11
N ARG A 232 -3.39 -10.87 -8.79
CA ARG A 232 -2.53 -10.00 -8.00
C ARG A 232 -3.40 -9.29 -6.97
N PHE A 233 -2.99 -9.37 -5.72
CA PHE A 233 -3.66 -8.71 -4.60
C PHE A 233 -2.90 -7.43 -4.28
N LEU A 234 -3.51 -6.27 -4.55
CA LEU A 234 -2.86 -4.95 -4.47
C LEU A 234 -3.69 -3.99 -3.62
N TYR A 235 -3.06 -2.92 -3.16
CA TYR A 235 -3.74 -1.75 -2.67
C TYR A 235 -3.89 -0.70 -3.77
N ASP A 236 -5.10 -0.15 -3.86
CA ASP A 236 -5.40 0.98 -4.70
C ASP A 236 -5.59 2.24 -3.84
N PHE A 237 -4.50 2.88 -3.51
CA PHE A 237 -4.54 4.14 -2.75
C PHE A 237 -5.22 5.28 -3.51
N ASP A 238 -5.41 5.15 -4.81
CA ASP A 238 -6.02 6.15 -5.67
C ASP A 238 -7.55 6.05 -5.73
N CYS A 239 -8.13 4.94 -5.26
CA CYS A 239 -9.57 4.83 -5.02
C CYS A 239 -10.06 5.71 -3.88
N LEU A 240 -9.15 6.16 -3.08
CA LEU A 240 -9.43 6.94 -1.91
C LEU A 240 -9.69 8.39 -2.38
N THR A 241 -10.92 8.65 -2.82
CA THR A 241 -11.37 10.01 -3.14
C THR A 241 -11.46 10.84 -1.86
N PRO A 242 -11.28 12.16 -1.92
CA PRO A 242 -11.48 13.05 -0.77
C PRO A 242 -12.85 12.89 -0.11
N ALA A 243 -13.87 12.42 -0.83
CA ALA A 243 -15.18 12.09 -0.29
C ALA A 243 -15.21 10.76 0.50
N ALA A 244 -14.30 9.84 0.23
CA ALA A 244 -14.12 8.59 0.98
C ALA A 244 -13.29 8.79 2.25
N TYR A 245 -12.39 9.79 2.24
CA TYR A 245 -11.73 10.25 3.44
C TYR A 245 -12.57 11.38 4.04
N GLY A 246 -13.18 11.17 5.15
CA GLY A 246 -13.32 12.26 6.09
C GLY A 246 -11.92 12.75 6.45
N PRO A 247 -11.77 13.89 7.09
CA PRO A 247 -10.44 14.39 7.45
C PRO A 247 -9.67 13.30 8.18
N ILE A 248 -8.56 12.82 7.57
CA ILE A 248 -7.62 11.94 8.25
C ILE A 248 -6.94 12.83 9.28
N TRP A 249 -7.30 12.62 10.52
CA TRP A 249 -6.79 13.36 11.66
C TRP A 249 -5.60 12.61 12.23
N PHE A 250 -4.40 13.12 12.01
CA PHE A 250 -3.24 12.79 12.82
C PHE A 250 -3.07 13.87 13.89
N GLY A 251 -3.91 13.83 14.92
CA GLY A 251 -3.69 14.60 16.13
C GLY A 251 -2.82 13.80 17.07
N MET A 252 -1.73 14.35 17.59
CA MET A 252 -1.05 13.79 18.74
C MET A 252 -2.06 13.65 19.90
N GLY A 253 -2.53 12.42 20.15
CA GLY A 253 -3.43 12.08 21.26
C GLY A 253 -4.91 11.87 20.95
N GLY A 254 -5.33 11.71 19.69
CA GLY A 254 -6.72 11.35 19.33
C GLY A 254 -6.78 10.14 18.42
N ASP A 255 -7.80 9.28 18.62
CA ASP A 255 -8.08 8.20 17.70
C ASP A 255 -8.33 8.76 16.29
N PRO A 256 -7.84 8.10 15.22
CA PRO A 256 -8.11 8.51 13.86
C PRO A 256 -9.61 8.48 13.59
N VAL A 257 -10.21 9.63 13.36
CA VAL A 257 -11.60 9.72 12.94
C VAL A 257 -11.62 9.50 11.42
N ILE A 258 -11.88 8.26 11.03
CA ILE A 258 -12.08 7.93 9.62
C ILE A 258 -13.51 8.30 9.27
N GLY A 259 -13.66 9.09 8.23
CA GLY A 259 -14.97 9.36 7.63
C GLY A 259 -15.61 8.06 7.13
N SER A 260 -16.94 8.05 7.04
CA SER A 260 -17.77 6.87 6.72
C SER A 260 -17.65 6.35 5.26
N GLY A 261 -16.59 6.70 4.53
CA GLY A 261 -16.26 6.09 3.25
C GLY A 261 -15.77 4.66 3.47
N THR A 262 -16.33 3.71 2.77
CA THR A 262 -15.92 2.32 2.85
C THR A 262 -14.60 2.13 2.11
N LEU A 263 -13.54 1.85 2.84
CA LEU A 263 -12.24 1.39 2.32
C LEU A 263 -12.33 0.06 1.54
N ALA A 264 -13.50 -0.55 1.45
CA ALA A 264 -13.76 -1.73 0.63
C ALA A 264 -13.34 -1.56 -0.84
N ASP A 265 -13.27 -0.31 -1.31
CA ASP A 265 -12.84 0.02 -2.67
C ASP A 265 -11.31 0.15 -2.82
N GLY A 266 -10.54 0.13 -1.72
CA GLY A 266 -9.07 0.25 -1.74
C GLY A 266 -8.32 -1.06 -1.96
N VAL A 267 -8.99 -2.22 -1.87
CA VAL A 267 -8.39 -3.52 -2.18
C VAL A 267 -8.67 -3.85 -3.64
N MET A 268 -7.61 -4.06 -4.41
CA MET A 268 -7.72 -4.43 -5.81
C MET A 268 -7.31 -5.89 -6.02
N ASP A 269 -8.30 -6.74 -6.31
CA ASP A 269 -8.08 -8.09 -6.79
C ASP A 269 -7.96 -8.03 -8.32
N TYR A 270 -6.74 -7.83 -8.81
CA TYR A 270 -6.46 -7.82 -10.25
C TYR A 270 -6.32 -9.25 -10.78
N LEU A 271 -6.89 -9.52 -11.94
CA LEU A 271 -6.75 -10.80 -12.63
C LEU A 271 -6.36 -10.56 -14.09
N TYR A 272 -5.28 -11.19 -14.52
CA TYR A 272 -4.89 -11.20 -15.93
C TYR A 272 -5.91 -11.97 -16.79
N GLU A 273 -6.15 -11.47 -18.01
CA GLU A 273 -6.96 -12.16 -19.00
C GLU A 273 -6.13 -13.23 -19.72
N ALA A 274 -6.72 -14.40 -19.90
CA ALA A 274 -6.09 -15.49 -20.64
C ALA A 274 -7.14 -16.34 -21.40
N ASP A 275 -6.85 -16.72 -22.63
CA ASP A 275 -7.70 -17.66 -23.36
C ASP A 275 -7.73 -19.04 -22.69
N ALA A 276 -6.60 -19.47 -22.16
CA ALA A 276 -6.48 -20.71 -21.41
C ALA A 276 -5.32 -20.64 -20.41
N ILE A 277 -5.53 -21.28 -19.27
CA ILE A 277 -4.50 -21.54 -18.25
C ILE A 277 -4.46 -23.06 -18.02
N ASP A 278 -3.26 -23.63 -17.96
CA ASP A 278 -3.02 -24.99 -17.49
C ASP A 278 -2.01 -24.98 -16.35
N VAL A 279 -2.43 -25.43 -15.18
CA VAL A 279 -1.52 -25.62 -14.04
C VAL A 279 -0.73 -26.91 -14.32
N PRO A 280 0.61 -26.85 -14.45
CA PRO A 280 1.39 -27.99 -14.94
C PRO A 280 1.43 -29.14 -13.93
N GLU A 281 1.39 -30.38 -14.44
CA GLU A 281 1.72 -31.56 -13.64
C GLU A 281 3.17 -31.51 -13.14
N GLY A 282 3.44 -32.14 -12.01
CA GLY A 282 4.77 -32.15 -11.40
C GLY A 282 5.17 -30.83 -10.75
N THR A 283 4.24 -29.87 -10.66
CA THR A 283 4.43 -28.71 -9.78
C THR A 283 4.64 -29.20 -8.35
N ASP A 284 5.77 -28.84 -7.76
CA ASP A 284 6.13 -29.20 -6.39
C ASP A 284 7.08 -28.13 -5.85
N TYR A 285 6.61 -27.32 -4.92
CA TYR A 285 7.44 -26.30 -4.29
C TYR A 285 7.01 -26.03 -2.86
N TYR A 286 8.00 -25.72 -2.05
CA TYR A 286 7.87 -25.24 -0.67
C TYR A 286 8.09 -23.75 -0.61
N SER A 287 7.32 -23.05 0.22
CA SER A 287 7.49 -21.63 0.48
C SER A 287 7.28 -21.32 1.96
N GLU A 288 8.15 -20.49 2.50
CA GLU A 288 8.08 -19.97 3.86
C GLU A 288 8.50 -18.50 3.89
N PRO A 289 8.04 -17.71 4.86
CA PRO A 289 8.45 -16.32 4.95
C PRO A 289 9.88 -16.16 5.42
N ASP A 290 10.60 -15.19 4.85
CA ASP A 290 11.92 -14.79 5.30
C ASP A 290 11.94 -14.15 6.68
N PHE A 291 10.82 -13.50 7.04
CA PHE A 291 10.64 -12.84 8.32
C PHE A 291 9.41 -13.43 9.03
N SER A 292 9.59 -13.93 10.24
CA SER A 292 8.54 -14.58 11.01
C SER A 292 7.46 -13.59 11.50
N ASN A 293 7.79 -12.30 11.56
CA ASN A 293 6.89 -11.23 11.95
C ASN A 293 6.85 -10.17 10.84
N ARG A 294 5.68 -10.02 10.21
CA ARG A 294 5.50 -9.18 9.02
C ARG A 294 4.35 -8.21 9.21
N SER A 295 4.68 -6.93 9.10
CA SER A 295 3.69 -5.87 9.27
C SER A 295 4.07 -4.59 8.52
N VAL A 296 3.06 -3.93 7.97
CA VAL A 296 3.14 -2.56 7.46
C VAL A 296 2.00 -1.78 8.11
N TRP A 297 2.32 -0.65 8.74
CA TRP A 297 1.28 0.20 9.28
C TRP A 297 0.66 1.03 8.16
N ILE A 298 -0.66 0.92 8.00
CA ILE A 298 -1.41 1.72 7.05
C ILE A 298 -2.46 2.50 7.81
N PRO A 299 -2.35 3.82 7.85
CA PRO A 299 -3.25 4.68 8.61
C PRO A 299 -4.73 4.56 8.20
N VAL A 300 -4.99 4.08 6.98
CA VAL A 300 -6.30 4.07 6.34
C VAL A 300 -7.06 2.75 6.44
N THR A 301 -6.51 1.72 7.07
CA THR A 301 -7.09 0.37 7.05
C THR A 301 -8.19 0.11 8.09
N SER A 302 -8.53 1.05 8.93
CA SER A 302 -9.53 0.86 9.99
C SER A 302 -10.98 0.64 9.49
N GLY A 303 -11.23 0.55 8.20
CA GLY A 303 -12.54 0.24 7.61
C GLY A 303 -12.55 -0.92 6.64
N ILE A 304 -11.40 -1.48 6.27
CA ILE A 304 -11.35 -2.72 5.49
C ILE A 304 -11.78 -3.87 6.40
N PRO A 305 -12.56 -4.85 5.91
CA PRO A 305 -12.65 -6.14 6.57
C PRO A 305 -11.22 -6.71 6.64
N ALA A 306 -10.57 -6.42 7.74
CA ALA A 306 -9.17 -6.69 8.01
C ALA A 306 -8.73 -8.11 7.71
N GLU A 307 -9.67 -9.00 7.85
CA GLU A 307 -9.51 -10.44 7.84
C GLU A 307 -9.06 -10.95 6.48
N ASP A 308 -9.69 -10.51 5.41
CA ASP A 308 -9.35 -10.97 4.06
C ASP A 308 -8.07 -10.34 3.53
N HIS A 309 -7.84 -9.07 3.85
CA HIS A 309 -6.74 -8.33 3.26
C HIS A 309 -5.39 -8.73 3.83
N ALA A 310 -5.25 -8.80 5.16
CA ALA A 310 -4.01 -9.23 5.80
C ALA A 310 -3.59 -10.64 5.34
N LEU A 311 -4.57 -11.54 5.16
CA LEU A 311 -4.31 -12.90 4.68
C LEU A 311 -3.85 -12.93 3.22
N LYS A 312 -4.45 -12.13 2.34
CA LYS A 312 -4.03 -12.00 0.93
C LYS A 312 -2.60 -11.48 0.80
N MET A 313 -2.24 -10.52 1.66
CA MET A 313 -0.92 -9.91 1.70
C MET A 313 0.10 -10.73 2.49
N LYS A 314 -0.28 -11.90 2.96
CA LYS A 314 0.56 -12.80 3.78
C LYS A 314 1.13 -12.11 5.03
N PHE A 315 0.41 -11.12 5.59
CA PHE A 315 0.75 -10.54 6.88
C PHE A 315 0.28 -11.43 8.02
N ASN A 316 1.08 -11.51 9.04
CA ASN A 316 0.70 -12.20 10.25
C ASN A 316 0.45 -11.26 11.41
N ARG A 317 0.58 -9.97 11.15
CA ARG A 317 0.43 -8.98 12.15
C ARG A 317 -0.07 -7.68 11.58
N ASP A 318 -1.03 -7.17 12.25
CA ASP A 318 -1.58 -5.87 11.95
C ASP A 318 -1.73 -5.05 13.24
N GLY A 319 -0.95 -3.98 13.34
CA GLY A 319 -1.06 -3.03 14.45
C GLY A 319 -2.35 -2.20 14.40
N VAL A 320 -3.03 -2.19 13.27
CA VAL A 320 -4.21 -1.36 13.02
C VAL A 320 -5.49 -2.17 12.98
N ILE A 321 -5.42 -3.42 12.52
CA ILE A 321 -6.59 -4.26 12.36
C ILE A 321 -6.69 -5.22 13.55
N GLY A 322 -7.27 -4.75 14.64
CA GLY A 322 -7.41 -5.47 15.90
C GLY A 322 -8.31 -6.72 15.83
N ASN A 323 -8.18 -7.53 14.78
CA ASN A 323 -8.91 -8.78 14.70
C ASN A 323 -8.04 -9.97 15.10
N ALA A 324 -7.98 -10.21 16.40
CA ALA A 324 -7.29 -11.34 17.01
C ALA A 324 -7.75 -12.73 16.49
N LYS A 325 -8.87 -12.78 15.77
CA LYS A 325 -9.45 -14.06 15.33
C LYS A 325 -8.57 -14.78 14.29
N TYR A 326 -7.92 -14.02 13.41
CA TYR A 326 -7.07 -14.56 12.35
C TYR A 326 -5.60 -14.15 12.48
N ASN A 327 -5.29 -13.24 13.40
CA ASN A 327 -3.93 -12.92 13.79
C ASN A 327 -3.47 -13.94 14.82
N GLY A 328 -2.57 -14.85 14.46
CA GLY A 328 -2.04 -15.87 15.36
C GLY A 328 -1.25 -15.28 16.53
N TYR A 329 -0.87 -14.01 16.45
CA TYR A 329 -0.09 -13.29 17.43
C TYR A 329 -0.90 -12.11 17.95
N GLY A 330 -1.78 -12.36 18.90
CA GLY A 330 -2.72 -11.36 19.45
C GLY A 330 -2.09 -10.26 20.28
N VAL A 331 -0.79 -10.36 20.57
CA VAL A 331 -0.01 -9.30 21.21
C VAL A 331 1.19 -9.01 20.35
N SER A 332 1.22 -7.77 19.90
CA SER A 332 2.27 -7.22 19.13
C SER A 332 3.65 -7.44 19.76
N PRO A 333 4.61 -8.13 19.12
CA PRO A 333 6.01 -7.98 19.49
C PRO A 333 6.59 -6.66 19.01
N THR A 334 5.84 -5.79 18.27
CA THR A 334 6.31 -4.46 17.95
C THR A 334 6.25 -3.59 19.16
N ALA A 335 7.36 -2.93 19.35
CA ALA A 335 7.57 -1.95 20.36
C ALA A 335 6.77 -0.67 20.09
N CYS A 336 5.64 -0.49 20.72
CA CYS A 336 4.87 0.74 20.56
C CYS A 336 4.49 1.34 21.91
N HIS A 337 5.52 1.80 22.65
CA HIS A 337 5.35 2.59 23.86
C HIS A 337 4.50 1.95 24.97
N GLY A 338 4.50 0.61 25.06
CA GLY A 338 3.71 -0.14 26.03
C GLY A 338 3.92 0.29 27.49
N LEU A 339 5.08 0.87 27.80
CA LEU A 339 5.37 1.43 29.13
C LEU A 339 4.40 2.56 29.52
N ALA A 340 3.80 3.26 28.55
CA ALA A 340 2.84 4.31 28.81
C ALA A 340 1.61 3.82 29.61
N GLU A 341 1.27 2.53 29.49
CA GLU A 341 0.13 1.93 30.20
C GLU A 341 0.28 2.00 31.73
N VAL A 342 1.49 2.00 32.23
CA VAL A 342 1.79 1.92 33.68
C VAL A 342 2.62 3.11 34.20
N ALA A 343 3.23 3.89 33.31
CA ALA A 343 4.19 4.94 33.68
C ALA A 343 3.60 5.99 34.66
N GLU A 344 2.33 6.32 34.54
CA GLU A 344 1.68 7.27 35.45
C GLU A 344 1.55 6.75 36.89
N SER A 345 1.70 5.46 37.12
CA SER A 345 1.72 4.81 38.45
C SER A 345 3.09 4.82 39.09
N PHE A 346 4.14 5.22 38.35
CA PHE A 346 5.52 5.23 38.89
C PHE A 346 5.77 6.37 39.87
N VAL A 347 6.60 6.07 40.85
CA VAL A 347 6.97 7.02 41.90
C VAL A 347 7.72 8.21 41.28
N ASP A 348 7.35 9.41 41.68
CA ASP A 348 7.92 10.67 41.20
C ASP A 348 7.82 10.91 39.69
N TYR A 349 6.98 10.10 38.97
CA TYR A 349 6.68 10.37 37.58
C TYR A 349 5.57 11.41 37.45
N ASN A 350 5.88 12.50 36.74
CA ASN A 350 4.94 13.59 36.51
C ASN A 350 4.79 13.87 34.99
N GLY A 351 5.11 12.88 34.15
CA GLY A 351 4.78 12.88 32.72
C GLY A 351 3.29 12.63 32.53
N GLN A 352 2.76 13.03 31.36
CA GLN A 352 1.41 12.74 30.94
C GLN A 352 1.44 12.21 29.50
N GLY A 353 0.83 11.04 29.27
CA GLY A 353 0.82 10.40 27.97
C GLY A 353 2.20 9.94 27.48
N VAL A 354 2.28 9.61 26.19
CA VAL A 354 3.48 8.99 25.59
C VAL A 354 4.62 9.97 25.27
N HIS A 355 4.34 11.26 25.08
CA HIS A 355 5.30 12.25 24.53
C HIS A 355 5.93 13.20 25.58
N THR A 356 6.13 12.76 26.80
CA THR A 356 6.60 13.68 27.85
C THR A 356 8.06 13.46 28.23
N LYS A 357 8.34 12.49 29.08
CA LYS A 357 9.68 12.12 29.52
C LYS A 357 9.72 10.66 29.93
N GLN A 358 10.91 10.08 29.90
CA GLN A 358 11.11 8.73 30.39
C GLN A 358 10.97 8.67 31.92
N PRO A 359 10.40 7.58 32.46
CA PRO A 359 10.43 7.32 33.90
C PRO A 359 11.85 7.02 34.39
N CYS A 360 12.02 6.93 35.72
CA CYS A 360 13.27 6.47 36.28
C CYS A 360 13.38 4.95 36.22
N PHE A 361 14.16 4.44 35.29
CA PHE A 361 14.36 3.00 35.05
C PHE A 361 15.24 2.32 36.11
N SER A 362 15.95 3.09 36.96
CA SER A 362 16.77 2.54 38.04
C SER A 362 16.11 2.59 39.43
N ASN A 363 14.90 3.15 39.52
CA ASN A 363 14.14 3.16 40.78
C ASN A 363 13.53 1.78 41.04
N GLU A 364 13.90 1.12 42.14
CA GLU A 364 13.44 -0.22 42.50
C GLU A 364 11.90 -0.31 42.61
N GLU A 365 11.26 0.73 43.20
CA GLU A 365 9.82 0.77 43.37
C GLU A 365 9.09 0.87 42.03
N ASN A 366 9.64 1.59 41.03
CA ASN A 366 9.10 1.60 39.67
C ASN A 366 9.24 0.23 38.98
N ILE A 367 10.36 -0.47 39.22
CA ILE A 367 10.58 -1.83 38.71
C ILE A 367 9.55 -2.79 39.35
N GLU A 368 9.34 -2.72 40.66
CA GLU A 368 8.33 -3.55 41.34
C GLU A 368 6.92 -3.31 40.80
N ILE A 369 6.50 -2.05 40.63
CA ILE A 369 5.21 -1.68 40.03
C ILE A 369 5.07 -2.25 38.61
N ALA A 370 6.10 -2.13 37.78
CA ALA A 370 6.07 -2.66 36.43
C ALA A 370 5.99 -4.20 36.41
N CYS A 371 6.79 -4.88 37.22
CA CYS A 371 6.74 -6.34 37.32
C CYS A 371 5.35 -6.83 37.75
N GLU A 372 4.74 -6.19 38.76
CA GLU A 372 3.38 -6.52 39.20
C GLU A 372 2.36 -6.30 38.07
N TYR A 373 2.40 -5.12 37.44
CA TYR A 373 1.47 -4.79 36.36
C TYR A 373 1.53 -5.77 35.19
N TYR A 374 2.71 -6.05 34.64
CA TYR A 374 2.86 -6.87 33.45
C TYR A 374 2.67 -8.37 33.74
N THR A 375 3.02 -8.85 34.94
CA THR A 375 2.70 -10.23 35.34
C THR A 375 1.20 -10.42 35.52
N ASP A 376 0.49 -9.46 36.09
CA ASP A 376 -0.98 -9.51 36.21
C ASP A 376 -1.64 -9.40 34.84
N LYS A 377 -1.12 -8.57 33.91
CA LYS A 377 -1.56 -8.50 32.52
C LYS A 377 -1.46 -9.88 31.87
N LEU A 378 -0.31 -10.55 31.94
CA LEU A 378 -0.12 -11.90 31.39
C LEU A 378 -1.07 -12.93 32.04
N ARG A 379 -1.21 -12.93 33.36
CA ARG A 379 -2.15 -13.84 34.06
C ARG A 379 -3.59 -13.64 33.59
N ASN A 380 -4.01 -12.39 33.39
CA ASN A 380 -5.35 -12.07 32.89
C ASN A 380 -5.56 -12.53 31.45
N MET A 381 -4.55 -12.41 30.60
CA MET A 381 -4.57 -12.92 29.22
C MET A 381 -4.72 -14.44 29.21
N LEU A 382 -3.94 -15.16 30.00
CA LEU A 382 -4.03 -16.63 30.16
C LEU A 382 -5.40 -17.04 30.72
N ALA A 383 -5.92 -16.33 31.72
CA ALA A 383 -7.23 -16.58 32.30
C ALA A 383 -8.38 -16.34 31.32
N SER A 384 -8.22 -15.47 30.34
CA SER A 384 -9.18 -15.25 29.25
C SER A 384 -9.12 -16.32 28.15
N GLY A 385 -8.21 -17.29 28.27
CA GLY A 385 -8.07 -18.41 27.34
C GLY A 385 -7.12 -18.19 26.18
N LEU A 386 -6.35 -17.09 26.19
CA LEU A 386 -5.29 -16.84 25.20
C LEU A 386 -4.11 -17.79 25.47
N ARG A 387 -3.43 -18.22 24.42
CA ARG A 387 -2.37 -19.26 24.47
C ARG A 387 -1.02 -18.67 24.15
N VAL A 388 -0.01 -19.07 24.93
CA VAL A 388 1.39 -18.74 24.64
C VAL A 388 1.82 -19.42 23.34
N GLY A 389 2.61 -18.70 22.54
CA GLY A 389 3.08 -19.16 21.22
C GLY A 389 2.05 -19.01 20.10
N ARG A 390 0.82 -18.59 20.42
CA ARG A 390 -0.24 -18.34 19.41
C ARG A 390 -0.80 -16.92 19.51
N GLU A 391 -1.61 -16.65 20.56
CA GLU A 391 -2.18 -15.32 20.79
C GLU A 391 -1.27 -14.45 21.69
N ILE A 392 -0.41 -15.07 22.48
CA ILE A 392 0.56 -14.40 23.36
C ILE A 392 1.96 -14.77 22.93
N VAL A 393 2.66 -13.88 22.27
CA VAL A 393 4.07 -14.06 21.91
C VAL A 393 4.96 -13.19 22.78
N ALA A 394 4.53 -11.96 23.04
CA ALA A 394 5.32 -11.00 23.80
C ALA A 394 4.46 -10.02 24.61
N ILE A 395 5.09 -9.39 25.60
CA ILE A 395 4.59 -8.25 26.37
C ILE A 395 5.41 -7.03 26.00
N ASP A 396 4.74 -5.96 25.57
CA ASP A 396 5.39 -4.71 25.20
C ASP A 396 5.67 -3.86 26.47
N VAL A 397 6.96 -3.57 26.71
CA VAL A 397 7.44 -2.65 27.76
C VAL A 397 8.30 -1.54 27.16
N CYS A 398 8.12 -1.25 25.88
CA CYS A 398 8.88 -0.20 25.22
C CYS A 398 8.68 1.15 25.91
N GLN A 399 9.78 1.86 26.00
CA GLN A 399 9.84 3.19 26.58
C GLN A 399 8.84 4.15 25.90
N VAL A 400 8.42 5.19 26.62
CA VAL A 400 7.56 6.23 26.07
C VAL A 400 8.29 7.00 24.96
N ASP A 401 7.55 7.65 24.09
CA ASP A 401 8.09 8.40 22.94
C ASP A 401 8.75 9.71 23.38
N SER A 402 9.97 9.57 23.90
CA SER A 402 10.75 10.71 24.39
C SER A 402 12.23 10.37 24.50
N ASP A 403 13.08 11.35 24.24
CA ASP A 403 14.53 11.32 24.47
C ASP A 403 14.96 11.95 25.80
N ILE A 404 14.00 12.37 26.62
CA ILE A 404 14.25 12.99 27.92
C ILE A 404 14.40 11.91 28.99
N PHE A 405 15.64 11.42 29.18
CA PHE A 405 15.96 10.36 30.14
C PHE A 405 16.20 10.91 31.55
N CYS A 406 15.95 10.06 32.57
CA CYS A 406 16.26 10.34 33.98
C CYS A 406 17.77 10.52 34.18
N LYS A 407 18.14 11.57 34.93
CA LYS A 407 19.53 11.92 35.27
C LYS A 407 19.87 11.70 36.73
N CYS A 408 19.15 10.84 37.46
CA CYS A 408 19.47 10.49 38.82
C CYS A 408 20.84 9.78 38.91
N LYS A 409 21.40 9.71 40.12
CA LYS A 409 22.73 9.12 40.34
C LYS A 409 22.84 7.67 39.80
N ASP A 410 21.77 6.88 40.02
CA ASP A 410 21.80 5.46 39.68
C ASP A 410 21.64 5.22 38.16
N CYS A 411 20.73 5.94 37.48
CA CYS A 411 20.67 5.93 36.02
C CYS A 411 22.01 6.39 35.42
N MET A 412 22.58 7.47 35.89
CA MET A 412 23.86 7.97 35.39
C MET A 412 25.03 7.01 35.65
N ALA A 413 25.00 6.24 36.74
CA ALA A 413 26.00 5.21 37.01
C ALA A 413 25.91 4.05 35.98
N LEU A 414 24.70 3.59 35.64
CA LEU A 414 24.46 2.59 34.60
C LEU A 414 24.89 3.09 33.23
N ILE A 415 24.53 4.31 32.87
CA ILE A 415 24.93 4.96 31.62
C ILE A 415 26.45 5.05 31.52
N ALA A 416 27.13 5.47 32.59
CA ALA A 416 28.59 5.56 32.60
C ALA A 416 29.26 4.18 32.50
N TYR A 417 28.64 3.14 33.07
CA TYR A 417 29.15 1.76 32.99
C TYR A 417 29.09 1.19 31.59
N ASP A 418 27.98 1.38 30.88
CA ASP A 418 27.73 0.82 29.53
C ASP A 418 27.88 1.84 28.39
N ARG A 419 28.06 3.11 28.72
CA ARG A 419 28.21 4.23 27.77
C ARG A 419 27.01 4.41 26.81
N THR A 420 25.81 4.13 27.31
CA THR A 420 24.56 4.28 26.55
C THR A 420 23.37 4.50 27.50
N ASN A 421 22.36 5.26 27.06
CA ASN A 421 21.08 5.38 27.73
C ASN A 421 20.26 4.08 27.71
N ALA A 422 20.59 3.12 26.83
CA ALA A 422 19.95 1.81 26.82
C ALA A 422 20.21 1.01 28.12
N ALA A 423 21.31 1.25 28.82
CA ALA A 423 21.67 0.45 30.00
C ALA A 423 20.64 0.44 31.13
N PRO A 424 20.09 1.59 31.59
CA PRO A 424 19.02 1.57 32.58
C PRO A 424 17.72 0.97 32.03
N VAL A 425 17.42 1.14 30.74
CA VAL A 425 16.24 0.53 30.08
C VAL A 425 16.37 -0.99 30.04
N VAL A 426 17.53 -1.51 29.61
CA VAL A 426 17.82 -2.96 29.60
C VAL A 426 17.70 -3.56 31.01
N ARG A 427 18.23 -2.89 32.02
CA ARG A 427 18.07 -3.37 33.41
C ARG A 427 16.61 -3.48 33.83
N PHE A 428 15.82 -2.46 33.53
CA PHE A 428 14.38 -2.44 33.80
C PHE A 428 13.65 -3.55 33.06
N THR A 429 13.90 -3.65 31.75
CA THR A 429 13.28 -4.68 30.89
C THR A 429 13.64 -6.09 31.36
N ASN A 430 14.91 -6.35 31.72
CA ASN A 430 15.35 -7.63 32.26
C ASN A 430 14.56 -8.01 33.54
N ALA A 431 14.36 -7.07 34.46
CA ALA A 431 13.58 -7.37 35.67
C ALA A 431 12.12 -7.76 35.35
N VAL A 432 11.48 -7.08 34.40
CA VAL A 432 10.14 -7.48 33.96
C VAL A 432 10.17 -8.82 33.23
N ALA A 433 11.18 -9.05 32.39
CA ALA A 433 11.35 -10.29 31.65
C ALA A 433 11.56 -11.49 32.57
N ASP A 434 12.39 -11.34 33.61
CA ASP A 434 12.60 -12.38 34.62
C ASP A 434 11.30 -12.69 35.37
N ALA A 435 10.50 -11.67 35.73
CA ALA A 435 9.20 -11.87 36.38
C ALA A 435 8.16 -12.54 35.47
N ILE A 436 8.15 -12.21 34.17
CA ILE A 436 7.29 -12.85 33.16
C ILE A 436 7.71 -14.33 32.96
N ALA A 437 9.02 -14.62 32.92
CA ALA A 437 9.55 -15.96 32.75
C ALA A 437 9.20 -16.91 33.91
N GLU A 438 8.94 -16.38 35.12
CA GLU A 438 8.40 -17.18 36.23
C GLU A 438 7.00 -17.71 35.97
N ILE A 439 6.22 -17.07 35.07
CA ILE A 439 4.88 -17.51 34.65
C ILE A 439 5.00 -18.41 33.43
N ASP A 440 5.65 -17.92 32.37
CA ASP A 440 5.93 -18.68 31.17
C ASP A 440 7.20 -18.14 30.46
N PRO A 441 8.30 -18.91 30.39
CA PRO A 441 9.54 -18.48 29.79
C PRO A 441 9.50 -18.34 28.25
N ALA A 442 8.44 -18.82 27.60
CA ALA A 442 8.23 -18.66 26.15
C ALA A 442 7.61 -17.32 25.78
N VAL A 443 7.21 -16.50 26.77
CA VAL A 443 6.69 -15.16 26.51
C VAL A 443 7.86 -14.17 26.50
N TYR A 444 8.04 -13.51 25.36
CA TYR A 444 9.04 -12.45 25.24
C TYR A 444 8.58 -11.13 25.89
N VAL A 445 9.56 -10.32 26.28
CA VAL A 445 9.35 -8.96 26.75
C VAL A 445 10.06 -8.01 25.78
N VAL A 446 9.30 -7.13 25.15
CA VAL A 446 9.78 -6.29 24.06
C VAL A 446 10.25 -4.94 24.56
N MET A 447 11.43 -4.53 24.13
CA MET A 447 11.94 -3.17 24.26
C MET A 447 12.30 -2.56 22.91
N GLY A 448 12.25 -1.23 22.80
CA GLY A 448 12.72 -0.50 21.63
C GLY A 448 14.18 -0.06 21.79
N ALA A 449 14.99 -0.33 20.77
CA ALA A 449 16.24 0.39 20.57
C ALA A 449 15.96 1.63 19.70
N TYR A 450 15.45 2.68 20.34
CA TYR A 450 14.82 3.84 19.72
C TYR A 450 15.30 5.15 20.32
N LEU A 451 15.47 6.19 19.51
CA LEU A 451 16.01 7.49 19.92
C LEU A 451 17.35 7.33 20.68
N GLY A 452 17.48 7.88 21.86
CA GLY A 452 18.69 7.81 22.68
C GLY A 452 19.12 6.41 23.15
N THR A 453 18.35 5.33 22.84
CA THR A 453 18.68 3.93 23.22
C THR A 453 19.12 3.07 22.07
N THR A 454 19.28 3.60 20.87
CA THR A 454 19.74 2.82 19.68
C THR A 454 21.11 2.17 19.89
N LYS A 455 22.01 2.84 20.64
CA LYS A 455 23.33 2.30 20.93
C LYS A 455 23.24 1.17 21.95
N PRO A 456 23.71 -0.06 21.63
CA PRO A 456 23.66 -1.21 22.55
C PRO A 456 24.57 -1.03 23.76
N PRO A 457 24.25 -1.64 24.93
CA PRO A 457 25.10 -1.67 26.10
C PRO A 457 26.35 -2.54 25.83
N GLN A 458 27.49 -2.14 26.42
CA GLN A 458 28.74 -2.85 26.19
C GLN A 458 28.95 -4.06 27.12
N LYS A 459 28.30 -4.06 28.28
CA LYS A 459 28.53 -5.03 29.35
C LYS A 459 27.26 -5.68 29.87
N THR A 460 26.20 -4.91 30.00
CA THR A 460 24.91 -5.44 30.46
C THR A 460 24.33 -6.34 29.36
N LYS A 461 23.91 -7.55 29.74
CA LYS A 461 23.29 -8.53 28.84
C LYS A 461 21.79 -8.50 29.00
N LEU A 462 21.09 -8.95 27.97
CA LEU A 462 19.66 -9.17 27.99
C LEU A 462 19.33 -10.48 28.72
N SER A 463 18.18 -10.53 29.38
CA SER A 463 17.56 -11.80 29.80
C SER A 463 17.12 -12.60 28.57
N PRO A 464 17.10 -13.98 28.63
CA PRO A 464 16.89 -14.80 27.46
C PRO A 464 15.58 -14.55 26.70
N ASN A 465 14.54 -14.10 27.40
CA ASN A 465 13.23 -13.79 26.83
C ASN A 465 13.03 -12.29 26.53
N VAL A 466 14.09 -11.49 26.40
CA VAL A 466 13.96 -10.11 25.94
C VAL A 466 14.08 -10.06 24.43
N SER A 467 13.09 -9.44 23.78
CA SER A 467 13.09 -9.09 22.36
C SER A 467 13.46 -7.62 22.17
N VAL A 468 14.25 -7.31 21.18
CA VAL A 468 14.66 -5.94 20.85
C VAL A 468 14.14 -5.58 19.47
N TRP A 469 13.49 -4.42 19.36
CA TRP A 469 13.11 -3.81 18.09
C TRP A 469 13.99 -2.60 17.82
N TYR A 470 14.82 -2.70 16.81
CA TYR A 470 15.75 -1.66 16.42
C TYR A 470 15.10 -0.70 15.41
N CYS A 471 15.00 0.57 15.81
CA CYS A 471 14.36 1.60 15.00
C CYS A 471 15.39 2.35 14.17
N PHE A 472 15.29 2.26 12.84
CA PHE A 472 16.04 3.10 11.91
C PHE A 472 15.42 4.50 11.85
N TYR A 473 15.56 5.22 12.96
CA TYR A 473 14.96 6.52 13.19
C TYR A 473 16.02 7.54 13.63
N ASN A 474 15.77 8.80 13.35
CA ASN A 474 16.71 9.88 13.72
C ASN A 474 16.90 9.99 15.22
N ASP A 475 18.14 10.25 15.62
CA ASP A 475 18.53 10.66 16.96
C ASP A 475 19.04 12.13 16.90
N LEU A 476 19.12 12.81 18.03
CA LEU A 476 19.61 14.18 18.15
C LEU A 476 21.00 14.42 17.52
N ASN A 477 21.83 13.37 17.40
CA ASN A 477 23.22 13.48 16.97
C ASN A 477 23.55 12.64 15.74
N LYS A 478 22.57 11.93 15.17
CA LYS A 478 22.75 11.10 13.99
C LYS A 478 21.45 10.96 13.22
N HIS A 479 21.54 10.88 11.92
CA HIS A 479 20.40 10.78 11.01
C HIS A 479 20.49 9.51 10.18
N VAL A 480 19.36 8.83 9.99
CA VAL A 480 19.22 7.75 9.02
C VAL A 480 18.92 8.33 7.64
N CYS A 481 19.51 7.75 6.61
CA CYS A 481 19.26 8.13 5.23
C CYS A 481 18.58 6.98 4.47
N TYR A 482 17.38 7.23 3.97
CA TYR A 482 16.65 6.25 3.16
C TYR A 482 16.88 6.40 1.63
N ASN A 483 17.63 7.41 1.17
CA ASN A 483 18.08 7.47 -0.23
C ASN A 483 19.27 6.53 -0.51
N HIS A 484 19.88 5.99 0.53
CA HIS A 484 21.03 5.09 0.43
C HIS A 484 20.78 3.83 1.25
N PRO A 485 21.42 2.69 0.91
CA PRO A 485 21.24 1.45 1.66
C PRO A 485 21.50 1.62 3.15
N LEU A 486 20.63 1.06 3.96
CA LEU A 486 20.76 1.08 5.43
C LEU A 486 21.97 0.29 5.93
N SER A 487 22.55 -0.56 5.08
CA SER A 487 23.86 -1.23 5.34
C SER A 487 25.01 -0.26 5.60
N GLY A 488 24.87 1.01 5.18
CA GLY A 488 25.87 2.07 5.36
C GLY A 488 27.04 2.06 4.38
N GLU A 489 26.99 1.25 3.33
CA GLU A 489 28.10 1.11 2.38
C GLU A 489 28.29 2.36 1.49
N GLU A 490 27.20 3.08 1.17
CA GLU A 490 27.21 4.22 0.23
C GLU A 490 26.96 5.58 0.88
N CYS A 491 26.47 5.62 2.12
CA CYS A 491 26.11 6.87 2.77
C CYS A 491 27.26 7.43 3.61
N SER A 492 27.87 8.53 3.13
CA SER A 492 29.04 9.15 3.76
C SER A 492 28.88 10.66 4.05
N ALA A 493 27.68 11.22 3.90
CA ALA A 493 27.49 12.67 3.93
C ALA A 493 27.11 13.18 5.34
N GLY A 494 27.93 14.08 5.88
CA GLY A 494 27.61 14.94 7.02
C GLY A 494 27.23 14.20 8.31
N ASP A 495 26.10 14.59 8.89
CA ASP A 495 25.56 14.00 10.13
C ASP A 495 24.83 12.66 9.90
N VAL A 496 24.77 12.17 8.67
CA VAL A 496 24.15 10.91 8.32
C VAL A 496 25.02 9.75 8.75
N SER A 497 24.41 8.76 9.35
CA SER A 497 25.12 7.72 10.10
C SER A 497 24.63 6.31 9.79
N ASN A 498 24.20 5.99 8.54
CA ASN A 498 23.74 4.65 8.20
C ASN A 498 24.75 3.57 8.64
N ALA A 499 26.05 3.80 8.45
CA ALA A 499 27.10 2.88 8.93
C ALA A 499 27.06 2.68 10.45
N VAL A 500 26.74 3.72 11.23
CA VAL A 500 26.63 3.63 12.69
C VAL A 500 25.37 2.84 13.07
N TYR A 501 24.23 3.14 12.42
CA TYR A 501 22.98 2.39 12.63
C TYR A 501 23.15 0.92 12.27
N ALA A 502 23.82 0.61 11.15
CA ALA A 502 24.10 -0.73 10.72
C ALA A 502 24.94 -1.52 11.77
N GLU A 503 25.99 -0.92 12.32
CA GLU A 503 26.81 -1.55 13.36
C GLU A 503 26.08 -1.73 14.68
N GLU A 504 25.24 -0.76 15.07
CA GLU A 504 24.39 -0.88 16.25
C GLU A 504 23.37 -2.00 16.09
N MET A 505 22.66 -2.05 14.94
CA MET A 505 21.73 -3.12 14.60
C MET A 505 22.39 -4.50 14.64
N LYS A 506 23.53 -4.66 13.96
CA LYS A 506 24.34 -5.90 13.98
C LYS A 506 24.73 -6.32 15.40
N THR A 507 25.04 -5.37 16.26
CA THR A 507 25.39 -5.66 17.66
C THR A 507 24.16 -6.14 18.43
N TRP A 508 23.03 -5.43 18.33
CA TRP A 508 21.78 -5.82 18.97
C TRP A 508 21.28 -7.20 18.53
N SER A 509 21.38 -7.53 17.23
CA SER A 509 20.94 -8.82 16.71
C SER A 509 21.71 -10.01 17.28
N THR A 510 22.91 -9.80 17.84
CA THR A 510 23.68 -10.83 18.54
C THR A 510 23.33 -10.98 20.01
N MET A 511 22.47 -10.13 20.56
CA MET A 511 22.17 -10.08 21.98
C MET A 511 20.85 -10.76 22.36
N THR A 512 20.00 -11.05 21.39
CA THR A 512 18.67 -11.65 21.58
C THR A 512 18.37 -12.65 20.48
N ASP A 513 17.55 -13.65 20.79
CA ASP A 513 17.07 -14.68 19.84
C ASP A 513 15.81 -14.25 19.09
N MET A 514 15.14 -13.14 19.49
CA MET A 514 14.03 -12.52 18.78
C MET A 514 14.34 -11.05 18.53
N PHE A 515 14.75 -10.73 17.32
CA PHE A 515 15.21 -9.41 16.92
C PHE A 515 14.38 -8.84 15.78
N GLY A 516 13.77 -7.69 16.01
CA GLY A 516 12.99 -6.99 14.98
C GLY A 516 13.64 -5.68 14.56
N VAL A 517 13.27 -5.21 13.37
CA VAL A 517 13.60 -3.87 12.88
C VAL A 517 12.34 -3.08 12.58
N TRP A 518 12.43 -1.78 12.80
CA TRP A 518 11.38 -0.83 12.50
C TRP A 518 11.90 0.16 11.46
N PHE A 519 11.33 0.12 10.27
CA PHE A 519 11.64 1.03 9.17
C PHE A 519 10.64 2.19 9.12
N TYR A 520 11.16 3.38 8.86
CA TYR A 520 10.39 4.61 8.70
C TYR A 520 10.59 5.21 7.29
N PRO A 521 10.15 4.57 6.23
CA PRO A 521 10.33 5.06 4.88
C PRO A 521 9.42 6.24 4.54
N GLY A 522 8.47 6.54 5.39
CA GLY A 522 7.46 7.56 5.17
C GLY A 522 7.95 8.99 5.37
N THR A 523 7.10 9.93 5.00
CA THR A 523 7.37 11.35 5.02
C THR A 523 6.42 12.08 5.96
N TRP A 524 6.49 11.77 7.25
CA TRP A 524 5.54 12.25 8.26
C TRP A 524 5.29 13.75 8.21
N PHE A 525 6.32 14.57 7.96
CA PHE A 525 6.23 16.02 7.98
C PHE A 525 6.60 16.67 6.64
N ALA A 526 6.82 15.89 5.60
CA ALA A 526 7.28 16.38 4.31
C ALA A 526 6.37 15.98 3.14
N SER A 527 5.19 15.46 3.47
CA SER A 527 4.17 15.18 2.45
C SER A 527 3.92 16.42 1.57
N PRO A 528 3.84 16.29 0.26
CA PRO A 528 3.80 15.06 -0.53
C PRO A 528 5.16 14.60 -1.08
N PHE A 529 6.25 14.83 -0.38
CA PHE A 529 7.55 14.28 -0.76
C PHE A 529 7.62 12.80 -0.38
N SER A 530 7.81 11.91 -1.33
CA SER A 530 8.21 10.53 -1.07
C SER A 530 9.73 10.39 -1.10
N SER A 531 10.27 9.41 -0.40
CA SER A 531 11.69 9.09 -0.46
C SER A 531 12.07 8.48 -1.80
N CYS A 532 13.30 8.76 -2.26
CA CYS A 532 13.85 8.24 -3.52
C CYS A 532 14.53 6.88 -3.29
N MET A 533 13.83 5.93 -2.66
CA MET A 533 14.43 4.68 -2.18
C MET A 533 14.03 3.44 -2.98
N LEU A 534 13.31 3.60 -4.09
CA LEU A 534 12.68 2.49 -4.82
C LEU A 534 13.66 1.35 -5.12
N PHE A 535 14.90 1.67 -5.46
CA PHE A 535 15.91 0.67 -5.82
C PHE A 535 16.79 0.19 -4.64
N ASN A 536 16.64 0.77 -3.44
CA ASN A 536 17.40 0.38 -2.25
C ASN A 536 16.65 -0.60 -1.34
N ILE A 537 15.33 -0.69 -1.47
CA ILE A 537 14.49 -1.48 -0.55
C ILE A 537 14.94 -2.94 -0.50
N LEU A 538 15.22 -3.55 -1.64
CA LEU A 538 15.66 -4.94 -1.70
C LEU A 538 16.96 -5.16 -0.93
N ASP A 539 17.93 -4.26 -1.04
CA ASP A 539 19.21 -4.36 -0.34
C ASP A 539 19.03 -4.20 1.18
N ASP A 540 18.10 -3.36 1.63
CA ASP A 540 17.78 -3.19 3.04
C ASP A 540 17.15 -4.46 3.65
N PHE A 541 16.28 -5.15 2.90
CA PHE A 541 15.71 -6.43 3.31
C PHE A 541 16.73 -7.55 3.34
N ARG A 542 17.57 -7.67 2.31
CA ARG A 542 18.70 -8.61 2.27
C ARG A 542 19.67 -8.37 3.42
N PHE A 543 19.94 -7.10 3.74
CA PHE A 543 20.75 -6.71 4.88
C PHE A 543 20.13 -7.17 6.21
N ALA A 544 18.84 -6.91 6.42
CA ALA A 544 18.12 -7.35 7.60
C ALA A 544 18.16 -8.88 7.76
N LYS A 545 17.82 -9.63 6.70
CA LYS A 545 17.87 -11.11 6.69
C LYS A 545 19.27 -11.64 7.00
N LYS A 546 20.32 -11.08 6.39
CA LYS A 546 21.70 -11.47 6.60
C LYS A 546 22.15 -11.42 8.07
N TYR A 547 21.60 -10.50 8.83
CA TYR A 547 21.93 -10.31 10.24
C TYR A 547 20.89 -10.89 11.22
N GLY A 548 20.06 -11.82 10.75
CA GLY A 548 19.16 -12.60 11.60
C GLY A 548 18.01 -11.76 12.19
N VAL A 549 17.48 -10.84 11.42
CA VAL A 549 16.25 -10.14 11.78
C VAL A 549 15.07 -11.10 11.64
N ASP A 550 14.29 -11.28 12.71
CA ASP A 550 13.12 -12.15 12.74
C ASP A 550 11.85 -11.42 12.31
N GLY A 551 11.79 -10.11 12.53
CA GLY A 551 10.59 -9.34 12.28
C GLY A 551 10.86 -7.98 11.67
N ILE A 552 9.97 -7.57 10.76
CA ILE A 552 9.99 -6.25 10.15
C ILE A 552 8.64 -5.56 10.38
N PHE A 553 8.71 -4.35 10.94
CA PHE A 553 7.61 -3.41 10.95
C PHE A 553 7.97 -2.22 10.08
N VAL A 554 7.07 -1.87 9.17
CA VAL A 554 7.22 -0.70 8.31
C VAL A 554 6.19 0.33 8.74
N ASP A 555 6.66 1.53 9.04
CA ASP A 555 5.87 2.69 9.46
C ASP A 555 5.95 3.78 8.39
N PRO A 556 5.14 3.70 7.33
CA PRO A 556 5.41 4.44 6.10
C PRO A 556 4.58 5.67 5.97
N MET A 557 3.55 6.02 6.57
CA MET A 557 2.65 7.14 6.19
C MET A 557 2.30 7.14 4.69
N PHE A 558 1.90 5.99 4.16
CA PHE A 558 1.56 5.84 2.73
C PHE A 558 0.20 6.46 2.41
N ILE A 559 0.19 7.67 1.92
CA ILE A 559 -1.02 8.39 1.50
C ILE A 559 -0.88 9.10 0.14
N ASN A 560 0.34 9.14 -0.41
CA ASN A 560 0.62 9.77 -1.69
C ASN A 560 0.77 8.74 -2.82
N PRO A 561 0.65 9.15 -4.08
CA PRO A 561 0.65 8.22 -5.22
C PRO A 561 1.87 7.30 -5.32
N THR A 562 3.08 7.80 -5.00
CA THR A 562 4.30 6.98 -5.01
C THR A 562 4.34 5.95 -3.89
N ASP A 563 3.50 6.11 -2.87
CA ASP A 563 3.55 5.23 -1.71
C ASP A 563 2.95 3.85 -2.02
N GLY A 564 2.10 3.74 -3.04
CA GLY A 564 1.48 2.46 -3.43
C GLY A 564 2.50 1.41 -3.88
N ILE A 565 3.48 1.79 -4.71
CA ILE A 565 4.55 0.86 -5.12
C ILE A 565 5.46 0.50 -3.94
N LEU A 566 5.75 1.46 -3.06
CA LEU A 566 6.55 1.21 -1.87
C LEU A 566 5.84 0.22 -0.94
N ASP A 567 4.55 0.42 -0.67
CA ASP A 567 3.74 -0.52 0.10
C ASP A 567 3.78 -1.92 -0.49
N TYR A 568 3.54 -2.07 -1.79
CA TYR A 568 3.61 -3.35 -2.48
C TYR A 568 4.96 -4.05 -2.28
N LEU A 569 6.06 -3.34 -2.50
CA LEU A 569 7.42 -3.90 -2.35
C LEU A 569 7.73 -4.31 -0.91
N TYR A 570 7.39 -3.45 0.06
CA TYR A 570 7.56 -3.79 1.48
C TYR A 570 6.79 -5.04 1.88
N ARG A 571 5.64 -5.32 1.25
CA ARG A 571 4.84 -6.53 1.51
C ARG A 571 5.49 -7.78 0.94
N VAL A 572 5.78 -7.77 -0.36
CA VAL A 572 6.30 -8.96 -1.04
C VAL A 572 7.67 -9.36 -0.53
N LEU A 573 8.54 -8.38 -0.18
CA LEU A 573 9.87 -8.64 0.33
C LEU A 573 9.89 -9.14 1.78
N GLN A 574 8.87 -8.88 2.58
CA GLN A 574 8.75 -9.50 3.90
C GLN A 574 8.48 -11.01 3.81
N TRP A 575 7.90 -11.46 2.70
CA TRP A 575 7.72 -12.88 2.44
C TRP A 575 8.98 -13.51 1.83
N ASN A 576 9.52 -12.91 0.78
CA ASN A 576 10.71 -13.41 0.08
C ASN A 576 11.56 -12.24 -0.44
N CYS A 577 12.75 -12.04 0.13
CA CYS A 577 13.74 -11.07 -0.32
C CYS A 577 14.95 -11.72 -1.02
N ASP A 578 14.92 -13.04 -1.27
CA ASP A 578 15.95 -13.76 -2.04
C ASP A 578 15.73 -13.66 -3.56
N VAL A 579 14.82 -12.82 -4.00
CA VAL A 579 14.60 -12.51 -5.42
C VAL A 579 15.87 -11.88 -6.03
N THR A 580 16.10 -12.12 -7.33
CA THR A 580 17.18 -11.45 -8.07
C THR A 580 16.84 -9.98 -8.34
N ASP A 581 17.84 -9.20 -8.74
CA ASP A 581 17.61 -7.79 -9.10
C ASP A 581 16.69 -7.68 -10.34
N GLU A 582 16.81 -8.63 -11.28
CA GLU A 582 15.96 -8.71 -12.46
C GLU A 582 14.50 -9.01 -12.10
N GLU A 583 14.26 -9.94 -11.17
CA GLU A 583 12.91 -10.25 -10.66
C GLU A 583 12.33 -9.06 -9.89
N TYR A 584 13.15 -8.37 -9.09
CA TYR A 584 12.72 -7.16 -8.40
C TYR A 584 12.28 -6.05 -9.35
N ILE A 585 13.06 -5.80 -10.40
CA ILE A 585 12.70 -4.84 -11.45
C ILE A 585 11.42 -5.29 -12.21
N ALA A 586 11.26 -6.58 -12.44
CA ALA A 586 10.05 -7.12 -13.06
C ALA A 586 8.81 -6.90 -12.19
N MET A 587 8.91 -7.04 -10.86
CA MET A 587 7.82 -6.72 -9.92
C MET A 587 7.41 -5.25 -9.99
N ILE A 588 8.38 -4.33 -10.05
CA ILE A 588 8.12 -2.89 -10.19
C ILE A 588 7.37 -2.60 -11.50
N LYS A 589 7.83 -3.18 -12.60
CA LYS A 589 7.19 -3.01 -13.92
C LYS A 589 5.78 -3.59 -13.94
N GLU A 590 5.58 -4.80 -13.41
CA GLU A 590 4.27 -5.44 -13.31
C GLU A 590 3.29 -4.56 -12.52
N TYR A 591 3.73 -4.04 -11.37
CA TYR A 591 2.91 -3.11 -10.58
C TYR A 591 2.50 -1.88 -11.40
N PHE A 592 3.44 -1.24 -12.09
CA PHE A 592 3.15 -0.06 -12.91
C PHE A 592 2.25 -0.38 -14.10
N GLU A 593 2.43 -1.53 -14.75
CA GLU A 593 1.56 -1.97 -15.84
C GLU A 593 0.11 -2.14 -15.36
N ILE A 594 -0.09 -2.78 -14.21
CA ILE A 594 -1.42 -2.97 -13.64
C ILE A 594 -2.06 -1.62 -13.25
N MET A 595 -1.31 -0.74 -12.60
CA MET A 595 -1.83 0.50 -12.05
C MET A 595 -2.05 1.58 -13.11
N TYR A 596 -1.13 1.71 -14.07
CA TYR A 596 -1.12 2.81 -15.04
C TYR A 596 -1.45 2.38 -16.48
N GLY A 597 -1.59 1.08 -16.72
CA GLY A 597 -1.95 0.53 -18.02
C GLY A 597 -0.89 0.72 -19.11
N PRO A 598 -1.28 0.86 -20.39
CA PRO A 598 -0.33 0.90 -21.51
C PRO A 598 0.73 2.00 -21.44
N GLY A 599 0.52 3.02 -20.63
CA GLY A 599 1.47 4.11 -20.39
C GLY A 599 2.55 3.81 -19.36
N TYR A 600 2.62 2.61 -18.80
CA TYR A 600 3.48 2.26 -17.66
C TYR A 600 4.99 2.46 -17.92
N GLU A 601 5.47 2.31 -19.15
CA GLU A 601 6.88 2.51 -19.48
C GLU A 601 7.34 3.95 -19.22
N ASN A 602 6.48 4.93 -19.48
CA ASN A 602 6.73 6.34 -19.14
C ASN A 602 6.84 6.54 -17.61
N ILE A 603 6.03 5.81 -16.85
CA ILE A 603 6.09 5.86 -15.38
C ILE A 603 7.36 5.16 -14.85
N CYS A 604 7.81 4.07 -15.47
CA CYS A 604 9.10 3.46 -15.17
C CYS A 604 10.26 4.44 -15.39
N GLU A 605 10.24 5.19 -16.49
CA GLU A 605 11.26 6.20 -16.76
C GLU A 605 11.21 7.34 -15.74
N TYR A 606 10.02 7.81 -15.39
CA TYR A 606 9.86 8.79 -14.31
C TYR A 606 10.42 8.27 -12.98
N ALA A 607 10.16 7.00 -12.62
CA ALA A 607 10.67 6.39 -11.38
C ALA A 607 12.21 6.39 -11.31
N VAL A 608 12.89 6.13 -12.44
CA VAL A 608 14.36 6.25 -12.53
C VAL A 608 14.82 7.71 -12.35
N LEU A 609 14.10 8.68 -12.92
CA LEU A 609 14.43 10.10 -12.76
C LEU A 609 14.19 10.57 -11.32
N TRP A 610 13.13 10.05 -10.70
CA TRP A 610 12.81 10.30 -9.30
C TRP A 610 13.92 9.78 -8.38
N ASP A 611 14.32 8.52 -8.54
CA ASP A 611 15.41 7.90 -7.79
C ASP A 611 16.73 8.69 -7.96
N ARG A 612 17.07 9.07 -9.20
CA ARG A 612 18.24 9.92 -9.48
C ARG A 612 18.19 11.29 -8.84
N SER A 613 17.01 11.84 -8.59
CA SER A 613 16.86 13.12 -7.91
C SER A 613 17.28 13.06 -6.44
N GLY A 614 17.21 11.87 -5.83
CA GLY A 614 17.81 11.61 -4.52
C GLY A 614 19.33 11.70 -4.57
N GLY A 615 19.97 11.11 -5.57
CA GLY A 615 21.39 11.21 -5.86
C GLY A 615 22.27 11.10 -4.61
N ASP A 616 23.19 12.06 -4.44
CA ASP A 616 24.05 12.14 -3.24
C ASP A 616 23.37 12.81 -2.04
N LYS A 617 22.06 13.06 -2.12
CA LYS A 617 21.31 13.69 -1.03
C LYS A 617 20.92 12.67 0.02
N CYS A 618 21.01 13.06 1.27
CA CYS A 618 20.61 12.22 2.38
C CYS A 618 19.19 12.57 2.81
N TRP A 619 18.33 11.59 2.75
CA TRP A 619 16.94 11.70 3.15
C TRP A 619 16.75 11.09 4.56
N SER A 620 16.20 11.88 5.45
CA SER A 620 15.72 11.39 6.73
C SER A 620 14.19 11.44 6.75
N SER A 621 13.55 10.31 7.01
CA SER A 621 12.10 10.13 6.93
C SER A 621 11.31 11.09 7.80
N MET A 622 11.72 11.23 9.04
CA MET A 622 11.05 12.10 10.03
C MET A 622 11.64 13.50 10.05
N ALA A 623 12.41 13.86 9.03
CA ALA A 623 13.15 15.08 9.11
C ALA A 623 12.27 16.29 8.85
N TRP A 624 12.36 17.16 9.73
CA TRP A 624 12.20 18.59 9.61
C TRP A 624 13.19 19.20 8.59
N SER A 625 13.78 18.39 7.68
CA SER A 625 14.83 18.81 6.80
C SER A 625 14.27 19.48 5.56
N ASN A 626 15.01 20.47 5.08
CA ASN A 626 14.78 21.19 3.86
C ASN A 626 14.71 20.24 2.64
N PRO A 627 13.72 20.35 1.75
CA PRO A 627 13.65 19.56 0.51
C PRO A 627 14.94 19.57 -0.33
N ALA A 628 15.68 20.67 -0.34
CA ALA A 628 16.97 20.77 -1.03
C ALA A 628 18.08 19.89 -0.42
N GLU A 629 17.92 19.44 0.81
CA GLU A 629 18.81 18.48 1.46
C GLU A 629 18.49 17.04 1.07
N ARG A 630 17.29 16.79 0.57
CA ARG A 630 16.73 15.47 0.28
C ARG A 630 16.82 15.08 -1.17
N ILE A 631 16.60 16.03 -2.06
CA ILE A 631 16.63 15.83 -3.53
C ILE A 631 17.46 16.93 -4.20
N ASP A 632 18.03 16.63 -5.35
CA ASP A 632 18.67 17.64 -6.21
C ASP A 632 17.60 18.45 -6.96
N LEU A 633 17.18 19.54 -6.32
CA LEU A 633 16.21 20.46 -6.91
C LEU A 633 16.69 21.04 -8.25
N GLY A 634 18.01 21.21 -8.44
CA GLY A 634 18.57 21.70 -9.70
C GLY A 634 18.45 20.67 -10.84
N PHE A 635 18.65 19.40 -10.54
CA PHE A 635 18.37 18.32 -11.49
C PHE A 635 16.88 18.29 -11.82
N TYR A 636 16.02 18.30 -10.78
CA TYR A 636 14.59 18.23 -10.94
C TYR A 636 14.04 19.38 -11.80
N ALA A 637 14.46 20.61 -11.54
CA ALA A 637 14.06 21.77 -12.33
C ALA A 637 14.44 21.64 -13.81
N LYS A 638 15.60 21.06 -14.12
CA LYS A 638 16.04 20.81 -15.51
C LYS A 638 15.22 19.73 -16.21
N MET A 639 14.76 18.72 -15.48
CA MET A 639 14.01 17.61 -16.04
C MET A 639 12.50 17.84 -16.04
N TYR A 640 12.02 18.93 -15.47
CA TYR A 640 10.60 19.20 -15.25
C TYR A 640 9.74 19.04 -16.50
N ASP A 641 10.09 19.76 -17.58
CA ASP A 641 9.29 19.73 -18.82
C ASP A 641 9.32 18.33 -19.47
N TYR A 642 10.42 17.61 -19.35
CA TYR A 642 10.51 16.22 -19.81
C TYR A 642 9.62 15.29 -18.98
N MET A 643 9.63 15.44 -17.66
CA MET A 643 8.74 14.65 -16.77
C MET A 643 7.27 14.93 -17.07
N ILE A 644 6.89 16.18 -17.34
CA ILE A 644 5.52 16.53 -17.79
C ILE A 644 5.15 15.72 -19.04
N THR A 645 6.03 15.66 -20.03
CA THR A 645 5.80 14.91 -21.28
C THR A 645 5.55 13.42 -20.99
N LEU A 646 6.35 12.82 -20.08
CA LEU A 646 6.14 11.40 -19.70
C LEU A 646 4.75 11.17 -19.10
N PHE A 647 4.28 12.07 -18.24
CA PHE A 647 2.95 11.95 -17.64
C PHE A 647 1.82 12.22 -18.64
N ASP A 648 1.97 13.18 -19.52
CA ASP A 648 0.97 13.47 -20.55
C ASP A 648 0.85 12.31 -21.53
N ASP A 649 1.97 11.70 -21.95
CA ASP A 649 1.99 10.52 -22.80
C ASP A 649 1.36 9.30 -22.07
N ALA A 650 1.71 9.08 -20.81
CA ALA A 650 1.13 8.00 -20.01
C ALA A 650 -0.39 8.16 -19.83
N ALA A 651 -0.86 9.38 -19.56
CA ALA A 651 -2.29 9.67 -19.41
C ALA A 651 -3.03 9.49 -20.75
N HIS A 652 -2.41 9.87 -21.86
CA HIS A 652 -2.97 9.67 -23.20
C HIS A 652 -3.13 8.17 -23.54
N LEU A 653 -2.18 7.34 -23.11
CA LEU A 653 -2.18 5.90 -23.34
C LEU A 653 -3.09 5.14 -22.38
N ALA A 654 -3.61 5.76 -21.32
CA ALA A 654 -4.47 5.11 -20.34
C ALA A 654 -5.66 4.40 -21.00
N ALA A 655 -5.94 3.16 -20.63
CA ALA A 655 -7.03 2.36 -21.19
C ALA A 655 -8.39 2.68 -20.58
N ASN A 656 -8.44 3.37 -19.44
CA ASN A 656 -9.68 3.77 -18.76
C ASN A 656 -9.45 4.99 -17.85
N GLU A 657 -10.55 5.59 -17.38
CA GLU A 657 -10.54 6.79 -16.52
C GLU A 657 -9.73 6.59 -15.24
N LYS A 658 -9.80 5.40 -14.66
CA LYS A 658 -9.08 5.09 -13.41
C LYS A 658 -7.57 5.11 -13.60
N GLN A 659 -7.07 4.54 -14.68
CA GLN A 659 -5.63 4.59 -15.02
C GLN A 659 -5.19 6.03 -15.33
N GLU A 660 -5.98 6.79 -16.09
CA GLU A 660 -5.69 8.19 -16.34
C GLU A 660 -5.67 9.00 -15.05
N PHE A 661 -6.65 8.82 -14.17
CA PHE A 661 -6.71 9.48 -12.87
C PHE A 661 -5.44 9.20 -12.05
N ARG A 662 -5.00 7.94 -11.99
CA ARG A 662 -3.76 7.55 -11.28
C ARG A 662 -2.53 8.24 -11.86
N VAL A 663 -2.38 8.25 -13.17
CA VAL A 663 -1.28 8.95 -13.85
C VAL A 663 -1.28 10.44 -13.53
N ARG A 664 -2.44 11.09 -13.64
CA ARG A 664 -2.58 12.52 -13.37
C ARG A 664 -2.34 12.86 -11.91
N ARG A 665 -2.84 12.05 -10.98
CA ARG A 665 -2.60 12.21 -9.56
C ARG A 665 -1.12 12.05 -9.20
N LEU A 666 -0.44 11.06 -9.79
CA LEU A 666 1.01 10.91 -9.63
C LEU A 666 1.77 12.13 -10.17
N SER A 667 1.33 12.70 -11.30
CA SER A 667 1.92 13.92 -11.87
C SER A 667 1.81 15.12 -10.95
N MET A 668 0.80 15.19 -10.09
CA MET A 668 0.64 16.30 -9.14
C MET A 668 1.78 16.37 -8.13
N GLN A 669 2.25 15.21 -7.66
CA GLN A 669 3.42 15.16 -6.78
C GLN A 669 4.67 15.72 -7.49
N MET A 670 4.88 15.34 -8.74
CA MET A 670 5.96 15.86 -9.57
C MET A 670 5.83 17.38 -9.80
N LYS A 671 4.62 17.87 -10.12
CA LYS A 671 4.35 19.30 -10.32
C LYS A 671 4.64 20.12 -9.06
N TYR A 672 4.25 19.60 -7.88
CA TYR A 672 4.53 20.25 -6.60
C TYR A 672 6.03 20.42 -6.34
N ILE A 673 6.81 19.35 -6.52
CA ILE A 673 8.27 19.40 -6.36
C ILE A 673 8.90 20.34 -7.37
N GLY A 674 8.42 20.34 -8.61
CA GLY A 674 8.87 21.26 -9.65
C GLY A 674 8.61 22.74 -9.32
N LEU A 675 7.49 23.04 -8.66
CA LEU A 675 7.19 24.39 -8.16
C LEU A 675 8.18 24.80 -7.06
N ILE A 676 8.50 23.89 -6.13
CA ILE A 676 9.52 24.14 -5.10
C ILE A 676 10.89 24.38 -5.75
N ALA A 677 11.30 23.52 -6.67
CA ALA A 677 12.59 23.61 -7.35
C ALA A 677 12.76 24.90 -8.16
N SER A 678 11.68 25.47 -8.66
CA SER A 678 11.67 26.68 -9.51
C SER A 678 11.42 27.97 -8.73
N TYR A 679 11.03 27.89 -7.45
CA TYR A 679 10.57 29.06 -6.68
C TYR A 679 11.59 30.18 -6.57
N ASP A 680 12.80 29.86 -6.13
CA ASP A 680 13.84 30.88 -5.93
C ASP A 680 14.31 31.50 -7.25
N GLY A 681 14.49 30.69 -8.30
CA GLY A 681 14.94 31.18 -9.61
C GLY A 681 13.86 31.93 -10.36
N MET A 682 12.68 31.36 -10.49
CA MET A 682 11.63 31.90 -11.35
C MET A 682 10.69 32.89 -10.65
N TYR A 683 10.39 32.72 -9.37
CA TYR A 683 9.45 33.58 -8.64
C TYR A 683 10.15 34.70 -7.86
N LYS A 684 11.08 34.39 -6.95
CA LYS A 684 11.80 35.39 -6.16
C LYS A 684 12.80 36.19 -6.99
N GLY A 685 13.62 35.49 -7.79
CA GLY A 685 14.67 36.08 -8.62
C GLY A 685 14.22 36.44 -10.03
N GLY A 686 13.14 35.86 -10.52
CA GLY A 686 12.63 36.03 -11.88
C GLY A 686 11.97 37.39 -12.11
N VAL A 687 12.09 37.88 -13.32
CA VAL A 687 11.46 39.13 -13.76
C VAL A 687 10.72 38.90 -15.09
N GLY A 688 9.58 39.58 -15.28
CA GLY A 688 8.84 39.53 -16.54
C GLY A 688 8.29 38.10 -16.82
N ASP A 689 8.73 37.53 -17.94
CA ASP A 689 8.18 36.28 -18.48
C ASP A 689 8.45 35.09 -17.56
N GLU A 690 9.59 34.99 -16.91
CA GLU A 690 9.93 33.89 -16.00
C GLU A 690 8.96 33.83 -14.80
N LYS A 691 8.70 35.00 -14.21
CA LYS A 691 7.74 35.06 -13.09
C LYS A 691 6.31 34.78 -13.53
N ASN A 692 5.93 35.22 -14.72
CA ASN A 692 4.62 34.95 -15.30
C ASN A 692 4.44 33.45 -15.59
N GLU A 693 5.50 32.80 -16.10
CA GLU A 693 5.50 31.34 -16.31
C GLU A 693 5.36 30.57 -14.99
N TYR A 694 6.09 30.94 -13.95
CA TYR A 694 5.94 30.34 -12.64
C TYR A 694 4.50 30.46 -12.12
N LEU A 695 3.91 31.66 -12.21
CA LEU A 695 2.53 31.89 -11.79
C LEU A 695 1.52 31.10 -12.64
N ALA A 696 1.79 30.89 -13.93
CA ALA A 696 0.95 30.04 -14.76
C ALA A 696 1.01 28.56 -14.33
N ARG A 697 2.22 28.04 -14.06
CA ARG A 697 2.42 26.67 -13.51
C ARG A 697 1.72 26.51 -12.15
N TRP A 698 1.85 27.52 -11.29
CA TRP A 698 1.19 27.55 -9.98
C TRP A 698 -0.33 27.52 -10.10
N ASN A 699 -0.91 28.37 -10.93
CA ASN A 699 -2.37 28.43 -11.12
C ASN A 699 -2.92 27.12 -11.72
N ALA A 700 -2.19 26.51 -12.64
CA ALA A 700 -2.53 25.21 -13.20
C ALA A 700 -2.53 24.13 -12.09
N PHE A 701 -1.46 24.06 -11.30
CA PHE A 701 -1.37 23.12 -10.18
C PHE A 701 -2.53 23.26 -9.18
N VAL A 702 -2.83 24.50 -8.76
CA VAL A 702 -3.96 24.76 -7.83
C VAL A 702 -5.29 24.39 -8.46
N GLY A 703 -5.46 24.61 -9.77
CA GLY A 703 -6.66 24.19 -10.49
C GLY A 703 -6.82 22.68 -10.51
N ASP A 704 -5.73 21.97 -10.82
CA ASP A 704 -5.72 20.50 -10.91
C ASP A 704 -5.90 19.80 -9.54
N CYS A 705 -5.55 20.45 -8.42
CA CYS A 705 -5.70 19.88 -7.08
C CYS A 705 -7.14 19.56 -6.69
N ALA A 706 -8.13 20.20 -7.32
CA ALA A 706 -9.55 19.89 -7.10
C ALA A 706 -9.91 18.49 -7.62
N ASP A 707 -9.32 18.09 -8.75
CA ASP A 707 -9.59 16.84 -9.43
C ASP A 707 -8.62 15.73 -9.03
N TYR A 708 -7.36 16.10 -8.74
CA TYR A 708 -6.25 15.19 -8.43
C TYR A 708 -5.57 15.57 -7.11
N PRO A 709 -6.19 15.26 -5.96
CA PRO A 709 -5.73 15.75 -4.67
C PRO A 709 -4.42 15.12 -4.23
N LEU A 710 -3.55 15.94 -3.64
CA LEU A 710 -2.42 15.52 -2.83
C LEU A 710 -2.72 15.75 -1.35
N TYR A 711 -2.11 14.97 -0.50
CA TYR A 711 -2.24 15.11 0.94
C TYR A 711 -1.03 15.84 1.52
N PHE A 712 -1.32 16.83 2.36
CA PHE A 712 -0.33 17.54 3.15
C PHE A 712 -0.66 17.33 4.61
N GLU A 713 0.31 16.98 5.41
CA GLU A 713 0.12 16.98 6.84
C GLU A 713 0.02 18.43 7.34
N THR A 714 -1.01 18.70 8.14
CA THR A 714 -1.22 19.99 8.77
C THR A 714 -1.14 19.86 10.28
N ASP A 715 -0.64 20.90 10.93
CA ASP A 715 -0.62 21.02 12.39
C ASP A 715 -2.04 20.82 12.96
N GLY A 716 -2.21 19.86 13.83
CA GLY A 716 -3.41 19.22 14.41
C GLY A 716 -4.71 19.99 14.62
N ASP A 717 -4.74 21.31 14.38
CA ASP A 717 -5.94 22.15 14.50
C ASP A 717 -6.60 22.49 13.15
N LYS A 718 -6.07 22.03 12.03
CA LYS A 718 -6.56 22.42 10.69
C LYS A 718 -7.04 21.20 9.91
N LYS A 719 -8.35 21.17 9.66
CA LYS A 719 -9.00 20.13 8.85
C LYS A 719 -8.65 20.33 7.38
N MET A 720 -8.22 19.27 6.70
CA MET A 720 -8.29 19.19 5.25
C MET A 720 -9.75 18.85 4.90
N SER A 721 -10.55 19.79 4.43
CA SER A 721 -11.90 19.54 4.00
C SER A 721 -11.99 19.48 2.47
N SER A 722 -12.71 18.49 1.95
CA SER A 722 -12.99 18.34 0.53
C SER A 722 -13.94 19.42 -0.01
N ASP A 723 -14.72 20.06 0.87
CA ASP A 723 -15.77 20.98 0.48
C ASP A 723 -15.32 22.46 0.43
N GLU A 724 -14.17 22.77 1.04
CA GLU A 724 -13.67 24.15 1.16
C GLU A 724 -12.34 24.39 0.44
N GLY A 725 -11.85 23.39 -0.28
CA GLY A 725 -10.59 23.44 -1.02
C GLY A 725 -9.43 22.76 -0.31
N PHE A 726 -8.62 22.09 -1.10
CA PHE A 726 -7.47 21.27 -0.71
C PHE A 726 -6.45 21.99 0.20
N PHE A 727 -6.45 23.32 0.20
CA PHE A 727 -5.53 24.16 0.97
C PHE A 727 -6.23 24.88 2.13
N ASP A 728 -7.37 24.40 2.59
CA ASP A 728 -8.05 25.03 3.70
C ASP A 728 -7.20 24.99 4.97
N GLY A 729 -6.99 26.17 5.54
CA GLY A 729 -6.07 26.36 6.64
C GLY A 729 -4.69 26.92 6.27
N PHE A 730 -4.33 26.91 4.98
CA PHE A 730 -3.29 27.77 4.43
C PHE A 730 -3.99 28.98 3.80
N ASP A 731 -3.51 30.19 4.06
CA ASP A 731 -4.00 31.40 3.40
C ASP A 731 -3.49 31.41 1.95
N ILE A 732 -3.91 30.38 1.18
CA ILE A 732 -3.48 30.17 -0.21
C ILE A 732 -4.56 30.74 -1.11
N THR A 733 -4.18 31.78 -1.83
CA THR A 733 -4.95 32.28 -2.97
C THR A 733 -4.23 31.89 -4.26
N LYS A 734 -4.96 31.80 -5.38
CA LYS A 734 -4.35 31.52 -6.70
C LYS A 734 -3.20 32.45 -7.07
N ASP A 735 -3.11 33.60 -6.43
CA ASP A 735 -2.11 34.64 -6.74
C ASP A 735 -0.97 34.70 -5.71
N ASN A 736 -0.95 33.79 -4.72
CA ASN A 736 0.06 33.82 -3.64
C ASN A 736 0.79 32.48 -3.45
N PRO A 737 1.75 32.12 -4.31
CA PRO A 737 2.56 30.92 -4.15
C PRO A 737 3.33 30.87 -2.82
N ALA A 738 3.70 32.06 -2.28
CA ALA A 738 4.44 32.13 -1.00
C ALA A 738 3.62 31.58 0.17
N ALA A 739 2.30 31.56 0.09
CA ALA A 739 1.45 31.00 1.14
C ALA A 739 1.58 29.48 1.26
N LEU A 740 1.65 28.75 0.13
CA LEU A 740 1.96 27.30 0.14
C LEU A 740 3.32 27.05 0.76
N MET A 741 4.31 27.82 0.32
CA MET A 741 5.66 27.72 0.86
C MET A 741 5.69 28.04 2.34
N SER A 742 4.97 29.07 2.81
CA SER A 742 4.87 29.39 4.25
C SER A 742 4.21 28.28 5.08
N GLY A 743 3.25 27.57 4.49
CA GLY A 743 2.64 26.40 5.13
C GLY A 743 3.64 25.27 5.36
N THR A 744 4.48 24.99 4.36
CA THR A 744 5.56 24.01 4.50
C THR A 744 6.68 24.49 5.42
N THR A 745 6.96 25.82 5.50
CA THR A 745 8.00 26.37 6.41
C THR A 745 7.70 26.21 7.88
N LYS A 746 6.45 26.07 8.25
CA LYS A 746 6.12 25.84 9.66
C LYS A 746 6.83 24.60 10.20
N TYR A 747 7.04 23.61 9.31
CA TYR A 747 7.74 22.38 9.66
C TYR A 747 9.22 22.36 9.27
N PHE A 748 9.62 23.09 8.24
CA PHE A 748 10.96 23.01 7.65
C PHE A 748 11.85 24.23 7.97
N GLY A 749 11.35 25.19 8.75
CA GLY A 749 12.03 26.47 8.93
C GLY A 749 12.02 27.33 7.65
N ASN A 750 12.74 28.41 7.65
CA ASN A 750 12.77 29.36 6.51
C ASN A 750 13.75 28.91 5.43
N TRP A 751 13.57 27.69 4.88
CA TRP A 751 14.53 27.13 3.94
C TRP A 751 14.57 27.80 2.55
N TRP A 752 13.66 28.72 2.29
CA TRP A 752 13.69 29.58 1.09
C TRP A 752 14.07 31.03 1.35
N GLU A 753 14.32 31.43 2.63
CA GLU A 753 14.95 32.70 2.95
C GLU A 753 16.47 32.63 2.81
#